data_2603c1993866ffc9987a907cb1ddd5be
#
_entry.id   2603c1993866ffc9987a907cb1ddd5be
#
_cell.length_a   1.000
_cell.length_b   1.000
_cell.length_c   1.000
_cell.angle_alpha   90.00
_cell.angle_beta   90.00
_cell.angle_gamma   90.00
#
_symmetry.space_group_name_H-M   'P 1'
#
loop_
_entity.id
_entity.type
_entity.pdbx_description
1 polymer ?
#
loop_
_entity_poly.entity_id
_entity_poly.type
_entity_poly.pdbx_seq_one_letter_code
_entity_poly.pdbx_strand_id
1 'polypeptide(L)'
;MNKFLIAFFMAGAVLSTSPCKMLAAGNDDLHIIPQPQEVVRGQGSFSLSPNTTFCASGKEVKSVAAFFASKIKDATGYDIKVTSKASAGAIRLKIGNKGKDGESYTLKVAPDGVEAVAPTAQGLFYAMQTFLQLLPPQIESPYVVKNVEWKAPAVTINDKPRFKYRGLHTDVCRHFQTVETIKKQLDMMAMFKLNQFHWHLTEDQGWRIEIKKYPELTKYAAYRDRGDENLINGFIKPTVDSLYGGYYTQEEVKEIVAYAKERYINVIPELEVPGHEVAAISAYPWLACREEERRPWTIWGISPIVMCPGKDSTFEFLENVLKEMVPLFPGKYFHIGGDESPREEWEKCPLCQKRAKELGFTKENGRSIEAQLQSYVVGRVEKFLNKYGKTIIGWDEILEGGNLNKSAVVMSWRGEAGGVEAANAGHNVIMTPSHTFYLDFYQDRMEPSPVAIGGYNTVQKLFNYDPVPKAVAEQGNEKYVLGPQANTWTEYIADGKKLEYRMFPRALAVAEIGWTEKANKDSLNFFKTLDNDASLRMRQHGINFHIPIPVQEGRAYKRQAFVDEISVPITSVRPVKIVYTTDGSEPNAGSQVYTSPIKIKESCTLRLASILPSGIIGGMNSIQMVKEPYLPAVEKKDAEQGLNLHVAYGLFKKSADLHNYYEWTNSKIKGFEELHVKNPANDYSAVAEGYIMIPEDGVYGFASENNQVIIDDKVVADKDNDVVKRFLSGCGTVALKKGFHKIKVVFIGYNGDGWPTYYNNANVQICNTSKNENFRKVTPDMLFR
;
A
#
# COMPACT_ATOMS: atom_id res chain seq x y z
N MET A 1 0.88 29.56 -60.61
CA MET A 1 2.11 29.26 -61.38
C MET A 1 3.18 28.87 -60.31
N ASN A 2 3.59 27.72 -60.31
CA ASN A 2 4.86 27.02 -60.22
C ASN A 2 4.70 25.66 -59.59
N LYS A 3 4.88 24.68 -60.47
CA LYS A 3 4.98 23.24 -60.13
C LYS A 3 6.36 22.99 -59.53
N PHE A 4 6.43 22.14 -58.50
CA PHE A 4 7.67 21.43 -58.15
C PHE A 4 7.46 19.92 -58.16
N LEU A 5 8.31 19.29 -58.93
CA LEU A 5 8.43 17.87 -59.21
C LEU A 5 8.84 17.10 -57.94
N ILE A 6 8.22 15.93 -57.77
CA ILE A 6 8.65 14.90 -56.82
C ILE A 6 9.64 13.98 -57.56
N ALA A 7 10.87 13.92 -57.07
CA ALA A 7 11.87 12.93 -57.50
C ALA A 7 11.87 11.74 -56.55
N PHE A 8 11.57 10.55 -57.07
CA PHE A 8 11.73 9.27 -56.40
C PHE A 8 13.22 8.87 -56.34
N PHE A 9 13.78 8.73 -55.16
CA PHE A 9 15.04 8.02 -54.96
C PHE A 9 14.72 6.61 -54.43
N MET A 10 14.95 5.59 -55.23
CA MET A 10 15.07 4.22 -54.80
C MET A 10 16.43 4.04 -54.11
N ALA A 11 16.44 3.83 -52.81
CA ALA A 11 17.60 3.33 -52.09
C ALA A 11 17.36 1.84 -51.79
N GLY A 12 18.22 0.99 -52.35
CA GLY A 12 18.21 -0.43 -52.10
C GLY A 12 18.54 -0.77 -50.63
N ALA A 13 17.61 -1.42 -49.97
CA ALA A 13 17.82 -1.95 -48.65
C ALA A 13 18.60 -3.28 -48.71
N VAL A 14 19.82 -3.28 -48.27
CA VAL A 14 20.57 -4.52 -47.97
C VAL A 14 19.92 -5.14 -46.72
N LEU A 15 19.21 -6.24 -46.94
CA LEU A 15 18.68 -7.08 -45.87
C LEU A 15 19.85 -7.77 -45.15
N SER A 16 20.28 -7.20 -44.02
CA SER A 16 21.07 -7.96 -43.03
C SER A 16 20.13 -8.92 -42.32
N THR A 17 20.23 -10.20 -42.65
CA THR A 17 19.58 -11.29 -41.93
C THR A 17 20.25 -11.44 -40.57
N SER A 18 19.79 -10.70 -39.56
CA SER A 18 20.00 -11.11 -38.16
C SER A 18 19.19 -12.38 -37.92
N PRO A 19 19.77 -13.37 -37.25
CA PRO A 19 19.02 -14.58 -36.92
C PRO A 19 17.86 -14.20 -36.01
N CYS A 20 16.65 -14.32 -36.55
CA CYS A 20 15.43 -14.24 -35.77
C CYS A 20 15.53 -15.35 -34.71
N LYS A 21 15.77 -14.98 -33.43
CA LYS A 21 15.55 -15.90 -32.33
C LYS A 21 14.09 -16.32 -32.46
N MET A 22 13.88 -17.59 -32.80
CA MET A 22 12.57 -18.21 -32.67
C MET A 22 12.11 -17.96 -31.24
N LEU A 23 11.14 -17.09 -31.07
CA LEU A 23 10.34 -17.02 -29.86
C LEU A 23 9.82 -18.43 -29.65
N ALA A 24 10.22 -19.06 -28.55
CA ALA A 24 9.73 -20.37 -28.15
C ALA A 24 8.20 -20.32 -28.14
N ALA A 25 7.59 -21.34 -28.73
CA ALA A 25 6.15 -21.51 -28.77
C ALA A 25 5.58 -21.35 -27.36
N GLY A 26 4.56 -20.52 -27.23
CA GLY A 26 3.84 -20.00 -26.09
C GLY A 26 4.08 -20.63 -24.72
N ASN A 27 4.46 -19.77 -23.79
CA ASN A 27 4.38 -19.99 -22.33
C ASN A 27 2.91 -20.12 -21.83
N ASP A 28 1.95 -20.22 -22.72
CA ASP A 28 0.52 -20.01 -22.47
C ASP A 28 -0.14 -20.88 -21.40
N ASP A 29 0.55 -21.93 -20.90
CA ASP A 29 -0.01 -22.87 -19.92
C ASP A 29 0.81 -23.03 -18.62
N LEU A 30 1.86 -22.25 -18.38
CA LEU A 30 2.60 -22.27 -17.12
C LEU A 30 2.24 -21.05 -16.28
N HIS A 31 1.63 -21.31 -15.14
CA HIS A 31 1.17 -20.30 -14.20
C HIS A 31 2.23 -20.07 -13.10
N ILE A 32 3.29 -19.31 -13.43
CA ILE A 32 4.41 -19.01 -12.52
C ILE A 32 4.57 -17.49 -12.35
N ILE A 33 4.56 -17.02 -11.12
CA ILE A 33 4.93 -15.65 -10.71
C ILE A 33 6.02 -15.75 -9.63
N PRO A 34 7.16 -15.05 -9.79
CA PRO A 34 7.60 -14.29 -10.96
C PRO A 34 7.91 -15.19 -12.16
N GLN A 35 7.78 -14.64 -13.37
CA GLN A 35 8.06 -15.35 -14.61
C GLN A 35 9.55 -15.74 -14.70
N PRO A 36 9.86 -17.01 -14.99
CA PRO A 36 11.24 -17.45 -15.18
C PRO A 36 11.90 -16.84 -16.40
N GLN A 37 13.23 -16.73 -16.38
CA GLN A 37 14.00 -16.16 -17.50
C GLN A 37 13.97 -17.03 -18.76
N GLU A 38 14.02 -18.36 -18.60
CA GLU A 38 14.02 -19.29 -19.72
C GLU A 38 13.20 -20.56 -19.37
N VAL A 39 12.33 -20.94 -20.27
CA VAL A 39 11.46 -22.11 -20.12
C VAL A 39 11.46 -22.94 -21.39
N VAL A 40 11.78 -24.24 -21.28
CA VAL A 40 11.73 -25.20 -22.36
C VAL A 40 10.76 -26.33 -22.00
N ARG A 41 9.71 -26.52 -22.79
CA ARG A 41 8.72 -27.55 -22.57
C ARG A 41 9.29 -28.94 -22.87
N GLY A 42 8.96 -29.91 -21.99
CA GLY A 42 9.19 -31.35 -22.21
C GLY A 42 7.92 -32.10 -22.57
N GLN A 43 8.03 -33.41 -22.72
CA GLN A 43 6.91 -34.30 -23.00
C GLN A 43 6.45 -35.02 -21.73
N GLY A 44 5.13 -35.08 -21.48
CA GLY A 44 4.53 -35.75 -20.33
C GLY A 44 4.51 -34.93 -19.04
N SER A 45 4.40 -35.58 -17.90
CA SER A 45 4.31 -34.96 -16.59
C SER A 45 4.92 -35.83 -15.49
N PHE A 46 5.46 -35.20 -14.47
CA PHE A 46 5.82 -35.82 -13.20
C PHE A 46 4.58 -35.99 -12.33
N SER A 47 4.40 -37.17 -11.72
CA SER A 47 3.33 -37.45 -10.77
C SER A 47 3.90 -37.59 -9.36
N LEU A 48 3.57 -36.68 -8.49
CA LEU A 48 3.90 -36.75 -7.06
C LEU A 48 3.04 -37.86 -6.41
N SER A 49 3.67 -38.76 -5.67
CA SER A 49 3.02 -39.89 -5.05
C SER A 49 3.54 -40.18 -3.64
N PRO A 50 2.89 -41.04 -2.85
CA PRO A 50 3.40 -41.46 -1.53
C PRO A 50 4.81 -42.08 -1.55
N ASN A 51 5.24 -42.61 -2.69
CA ASN A 51 6.55 -43.23 -2.89
C ASN A 51 7.63 -42.24 -3.34
N THR A 52 7.26 -40.99 -3.62
CA THR A 52 8.22 -39.94 -3.95
C THR A 52 9.16 -39.68 -2.77
N THR A 53 10.44 -39.48 -3.04
CA THR A 53 11.44 -39.13 -2.03
C THR A 53 12.19 -37.87 -2.42
N PHE A 54 12.69 -37.13 -1.44
CA PHE A 54 13.72 -36.12 -1.68
C PHE A 54 15.10 -36.78 -1.59
N CYS A 55 15.94 -36.51 -2.60
CA CYS A 55 17.36 -36.85 -2.56
C CYS A 55 18.18 -35.58 -2.31
N ALA A 56 18.78 -35.44 -1.13
CA ALA A 56 19.50 -34.26 -0.70
C ALA A 56 20.75 -34.63 0.13
N SER A 57 21.86 -33.96 -0.11
CA SER A 57 23.13 -34.15 0.62
C SER A 57 23.63 -32.83 1.18
N GLY A 58 24.23 -32.88 2.38
CA GLY A 58 24.63 -31.68 3.11
C GLY A 58 23.52 -31.08 3.97
N LYS A 59 23.88 -30.42 5.07
CA LYS A 59 22.94 -29.94 6.09
C LYS A 59 21.94 -28.95 5.53
N GLU A 60 22.39 -27.92 4.82
CA GLU A 60 21.51 -26.86 4.27
C GLU A 60 20.55 -27.39 3.21
N VAL A 61 21.02 -28.26 2.30
CA VAL A 61 20.18 -28.87 1.25
C VAL A 61 19.13 -29.80 1.86
N LYS A 62 19.49 -30.56 2.91
CA LYS A 62 18.53 -31.38 3.66
C LYS A 62 17.49 -30.53 4.37
N SER A 63 17.85 -29.35 4.89
CA SER A 63 16.88 -28.41 5.49
C SER A 63 15.87 -27.90 4.46
N VAL A 64 16.32 -27.55 3.25
CA VAL A 64 15.42 -27.18 2.13
C VAL A 64 14.48 -28.35 1.80
N ALA A 65 15.03 -29.56 1.63
CA ALA A 65 14.22 -30.75 1.32
C ALA A 65 13.17 -31.03 2.42
N ALA A 66 13.54 -30.91 3.70
CA ALA A 66 12.65 -31.10 4.84
C ALA A 66 11.52 -30.07 4.88
N PHE A 67 11.84 -28.78 4.61
CA PHE A 67 10.84 -27.72 4.52
C PHE A 67 9.76 -28.03 3.48
N PHE A 68 10.16 -28.42 2.26
CA PHE A 68 9.20 -28.73 1.20
C PHE A 68 8.51 -30.10 1.41
N ALA A 69 9.18 -31.08 2.01
CA ALA A 69 8.55 -32.35 2.39
C ALA A 69 7.42 -32.13 3.40
N SER A 70 7.63 -31.25 4.40
CA SER A 70 6.57 -30.89 5.35
C SER A 70 5.39 -30.22 4.65
N LYS A 71 5.66 -29.22 3.82
CA LYS A 71 4.62 -28.49 3.08
C LYS A 71 3.81 -29.40 2.15
N ILE A 72 4.46 -30.30 1.45
CA ILE A 72 3.78 -31.31 0.60
C ILE A 72 2.93 -32.25 1.47
N LYS A 73 3.44 -32.66 2.64
CA LYS A 73 2.70 -33.53 3.57
C LYS A 73 1.41 -32.86 4.06
N ASP A 74 1.43 -31.59 4.38
CA ASP A 74 0.25 -30.86 4.84
C ASP A 74 -0.89 -30.93 3.83
N ALA A 75 -0.61 -30.72 2.54
CA ALA A 75 -1.61 -30.70 1.48
C ALA A 75 -2.00 -32.10 0.98
N THR A 76 -1.05 -33.06 0.92
CA THR A 76 -1.26 -34.38 0.27
C THR A 76 -1.46 -35.51 1.26
N GLY A 77 -0.99 -35.39 2.51
CA GLY A 77 -0.86 -36.46 3.47
C GLY A 77 0.33 -37.41 3.20
N TYR A 78 1.16 -37.14 2.19
CA TYR A 78 2.29 -38.02 1.82
C TYR A 78 3.49 -37.74 2.74
N ASP A 79 3.98 -38.78 3.41
CA ASP A 79 5.16 -38.69 4.28
C ASP A 79 6.46 -38.85 3.48
N ILE A 80 6.80 -37.83 2.68
CA ILE A 80 7.95 -37.81 1.77
C ILE A 80 9.26 -37.86 2.55
N LYS A 81 10.05 -38.93 2.36
CA LYS A 81 11.33 -39.11 3.04
C LYS A 81 12.46 -38.31 2.39
N VAL A 82 13.32 -37.73 3.23
CA VAL A 82 14.57 -37.12 2.79
C VAL A 82 15.71 -38.11 2.91
N THR A 83 16.33 -38.49 1.79
CA THR A 83 17.37 -39.50 1.69
C THR A 83 18.64 -38.92 1.07
N SER A 84 19.76 -39.63 1.19
CA SER A 84 21.03 -39.26 0.52
C SER A 84 21.22 -40.02 -0.79
N LYS A 85 20.41 -41.05 -1.06
CA LYS A 85 20.47 -41.87 -2.28
C LYS A 85 19.23 -41.59 -3.13
N ALA A 86 19.43 -41.42 -4.42
CA ALA A 86 18.34 -41.25 -5.38
C ALA A 86 17.60 -42.57 -5.63
N SER A 87 16.28 -42.49 -5.68
CA SER A 87 15.37 -43.53 -6.16
C SER A 87 14.74 -43.12 -7.49
N ALA A 88 14.08 -44.03 -8.17
CA ALA A 88 13.22 -43.68 -9.30
C ALA A 88 12.10 -42.77 -8.83
N GLY A 89 11.75 -41.73 -9.60
CA GLY A 89 10.74 -40.75 -9.24
C GLY A 89 11.13 -39.79 -8.11
N ALA A 90 12.43 -39.71 -7.76
CA ALA A 90 12.87 -38.78 -6.71
C ALA A 90 12.95 -37.31 -7.17
N ILE A 91 12.76 -36.43 -6.20
CA ILE A 91 13.07 -35.00 -6.31
C ILE A 91 14.51 -34.81 -5.83
N ARG A 92 15.44 -34.48 -6.73
CA ARG A 92 16.87 -34.40 -6.48
C ARG A 92 17.29 -32.95 -6.32
N LEU A 93 17.88 -32.61 -5.16
CA LEU A 93 18.42 -31.28 -4.88
C LEU A 93 19.94 -31.35 -4.87
N LYS A 94 20.59 -30.57 -5.73
CA LYS A 94 22.06 -30.62 -5.92
C LYS A 94 22.68 -29.23 -5.88
N ILE A 95 23.72 -29.06 -5.11
CA ILE A 95 24.60 -27.90 -5.25
C ILE A 95 25.50 -28.11 -6.47
N GLY A 96 25.45 -27.17 -7.39
CA GLY A 96 26.21 -27.15 -8.64
C GLY A 96 26.35 -25.73 -9.17
N ASN A 97 26.95 -25.59 -10.38
CA ASN A 97 27.09 -24.28 -11.04
C ASN A 97 27.81 -23.21 -10.19
N LYS A 98 28.84 -23.61 -9.44
CA LYS A 98 29.63 -22.69 -8.61
C LYS A 98 30.18 -21.53 -9.45
N GLY A 99 30.10 -20.31 -8.89
CA GLY A 99 30.52 -19.08 -9.56
C GLY A 99 29.41 -18.29 -10.28
N LYS A 100 28.19 -18.83 -10.34
CA LYS A 100 26.98 -18.10 -10.78
C LYS A 100 26.35 -17.33 -9.62
N ASP A 101 25.33 -16.52 -9.92
CA ASP A 101 24.52 -15.85 -8.92
C ASP A 101 23.94 -16.86 -7.93
N GLY A 102 24.07 -16.59 -6.62
CA GLY A 102 23.68 -17.50 -5.54
C GLY A 102 22.19 -17.84 -5.52
N GLU A 103 21.35 -17.01 -6.13
CA GLU A 103 19.91 -17.21 -6.20
C GLU A 103 19.45 -17.89 -7.51
N SER A 104 20.38 -18.09 -8.47
CA SER A 104 20.08 -18.76 -9.74
C SER A 104 19.84 -20.26 -9.56
N TYR A 105 19.06 -20.85 -10.46
CA TYR A 105 18.82 -22.31 -10.48
C TYR A 105 18.49 -22.82 -11.88
N THR A 106 18.65 -24.14 -12.03
CA THR A 106 18.07 -24.93 -13.11
C THR A 106 17.12 -25.94 -12.48
N LEU A 107 15.87 -25.96 -12.94
CA LEU A 107 14.84 -26.92 -12.54
C LEU A 107 14.45 -27.75 -13.76
N LYS A 108 14.62 -29.06 -13.68
CA LYS A 108 14.16 -30.03 -14.69
C LYS A 108 13.08 -30.90 -14.09
N VAL A 109 11.91 -30.87 -14.66
CA VAL A 109 10.79 -31.77 -14.35
C VAL A 109 10.62 -32.73 -15.53
N ALA A 110 10.63 -34.03 -15.26
CA ALA A 110 10.45 -35.09 -16.25
C ALA A 110 9.58 -36.24 -15.66
N PRO A 111 8.96 -37.08 -16.47
CA PRO A 111 8.09 -38.16 -15.96
C PRO A 111 8.79 -39.10 -14.96
N ASP A 112 10.09 -39.24 -15.04
CA ASP A 112 10.92 -40.12 -14.20
C ASP A 112 11.52 -39.43 -12.97
N GLY A 113 11.27 -38.13 -12.76
CA GLY A 113 11.71 -37.39 -11.58
C GLY A 113 11.88 -35.91 -11.78
N VAL A 114 12.33 -35.26 -10.71
CA VAL A 114 12.59 -33.82 -10.68
C VAL A 114 14.06 -33.60 -10.27
N GLU A 115 14.76 -32.68 -10.94
CA GLU A 115 16.11 -32.28 -10.57
C GLU A 115 16.20 -30.75 -10.46
N ALA A 116 16.64 -30.27 -9.32
CA ALA A 116 16.97 -28.88 -9.09
C ALA A 116 18.47 -28.76 -8.83
N VAL A 117 19.16 -27.88 -9.58
CA VAL A 117 20.60 -27.59 -9.44
C VAL A 117 20.77 -26.10 -9.22
N ALA A 118 21.49 -25.72 -8.18
CA ALA A 118 21.74 -24.31 -7.86
C ALA A 118 23.13 -24.12 -7.20
N PRO A 119 23.71 -22.91 -7.23
CA PRO A 119 24.98 -22.61 -6.54
C PRO A 119 24.88 -22.68 -5.01
N THR A 120 23.68 -22.42 -4.47
CA THR A 120 23.40 -22.33 -3.03
C THR A 120 22.11 -23.03 -2.66
N ALA A 121 21.89 -23.26 -1.37
CA ALA A 121 20.64 -23.75 -0.84
C ALA A 121 19.47 -22.75 -1.07
N GLN A 122 19.74 -21.45 -1.11
CA GLN A 122 18.73 -20.42 -1.45
C GLN A 122 18.23 -20.57 -2.88
N GLY A 123 19.13 -20.79 -3.86
CA GLY A 123 18.72 -21.06 -5.23
C GLY A 123 17.89 -22.34 -5.35
N LEU A 124 18.22 -23.41 -4.58
CA LEU A 124 17.41 -24.62 -4.50
C LEU A 124 16.03 -24.36 -3.87
N PHE A 125 15.96 -23.50 -2.87
CA PHE A 125 14.68 -23.08 -2.29
C PHE A 125 13.78 -22.41 -3.33
N TYR A 126 14.32 -21.48 -4.12
CA TYR A 126 13.56 -20.83 -5.21
C TYR A 126 13.18 -21.79 -6.34
N ALA A 127 14.05 -22.74 -6.68
CA ALA A 127 13.69 -23.81 -7.61
C ALA A 127 12.48 -24.61 -7.12
N MET A 128 12.43 -24.92 -5.82
CA MET A 128 11.32 -25.66 -5.21
C MET A 128 10.05 -24.81 -5.10
N GLN A 129 10.14 -23.50 -4.85
CA GLN A 129 8.97 -22.61 -4.95
C GLN A 129 8.39 -22.63 -6.37
N THR A 130 9.24 -22.60 -7.39
CA THR A 130 8.80 -22.74 -8.79
C THR A 130 8.19 -24.12 -9.06
N PHE A 131 8.77 -25.20 -8.53
CA PHE A 131 8.20 -26.53 -8.66
C PHE A 131 6.79 -26.63 -8.05
N LEU A 132 6.57 -26.06 -6.87
CA LEU A 132 5.24 -26.03 -6.26
C LEU A 132 4.23 -25.27 -7.11
N GLN A 133 4.65 -24.22 -7.81
CA GLN A 133 3.78 -23.48 -8.73
C GLN A 133 3.45 -24.26 -10.01
N LEU A 134 4.20 -25.30 -10.34
CA LEU A 134 3.86 -26.25 -11.43
C LEU A 134 2.84 -27.29 -11.00
N LEU A 135 2.62 -27.50 -9.70
CA LEU A 135 1.59 -28.39 -9.15
C LEU A 135 0.26 -27.65 -8.99
N PRO A 136 -0.87 -28.37 -8.91
CA PRO A 136 -2.17 -27.74 -8.64
C PRO A 136 -2.13 -26.79 -7.42
N PRO A 137 -2.85 -25.66 -7.43
CA PRO A 137 -2.82 -24.65 -6.35
C PRO A 137 -3.14 -25.21 -4.97
N GLN A 138 -3.88 -26.30 -4.89
CA GLN A 138 -4.20 -27.01 -3.64
C GLN A 138 -2.97 -27.52 -2.89
N ILE A 139 -1.78 -27.57 -3.53
CA ILE A 139 -0.51 -27.91 -2.85
C ILE A 139 -0.13 -26.90 -1.75
N GLU A 140 -0.72 -25.72 -1.79
CA GLU A 140 -0.54 -24.68 -0.78
C GLU A 140 -1.48 -24.81 0.42
N SER A 141 -2.39 -25.81 0.40
CA SER A 141 -3.34 -26.03 1.50
C SER A 141 -2.63 -26.45 2.79
N PRO A 142 -2.98 -25.86 3.95
CA PRO A 142 -2.50 -26.31 5.25
C PRO A 142 -3.20 -27.61 5.74
N TYR A 143 -4.09 -28.15 4.95
CA TYR A 143 -4.86 -29.37 5.26
C TYR A 143 -4.87 -30.31 4.08
N VAL A 144 -4.98 -31.63 4.35
CA VAL A 144 -5.03 -32.66 3.33
C VAL A 144 -6.23 -32.46 2.39
N VAL A 145 -5.94 -32.33 1.10
CA VAL A 145 -6.95 -32.21 0.03
C VAL A 145 -7.06 -33.53 -0.71
N LYS A 146 -8.27 -34.08 -0.76
CA LYS A 146 -8.57 -35.36 -1.44
C LYS A 146 -8.93 -35.13 -2.91
N ASN A 147 -8.78 -36.16 -3.72
CA ASN A 147 -9.18 -36.20 -5.13
C ASN A 147 -8.46 -35.17 -6.01
N VAL A 148 -7.19 -34.89 -5.72
CA VAL A 148 -6.32 -34.06 -6.54
C VAL A 148 -5.24 -34.90 -7.18
N GLU A 149 -5.08 -34.79 -8.49
CA GLU A 149 -3.95 -35.33 -9.22
C GLU A 149 -2.75 -34.40 -9.09
N TRP A 150 -1.76 -34.80 -8.32
CA TRP A 150 -0.56 -33.99 -8.05
C TRP A 150 0.43 -34.13 -9.21
N LYS A 151 0.14 -33.49 -10.35
CA LYS A 151 0.95 -33.54 -11.57
C LYS A 151 1.60 -32.22 -11.87
N ALA A 152 2.89 -32.26 -12.22
CA ALA A 152 3.64 -31.12 -12.74
C ALA A 152 4.04 -31.40 -14.19
N PRO A 153 3.84 -30.50 -15.15
CA PRO A 153 4.22 -30.70 -16.55
C PRO A 153 5.74 -30.85 -16.69
N ALA A 154 6.17 -31.65 -17.64
CA ALA A 154 7.58 -31.79 -17.95
C ALA A 154 8.12 -30.47 -18.53
N VAL A 155 9.20 -29.94 -17.93
CA VAL A 155 9.76 -28.63 -18.27
C VAL A 155 11.21 -28.54 -17.80
N THR A 156 12.02 -27.77 -18.52
CA THR A 156 13.34 -27.28 -18.02
C THR A 156 13.28 -25.78 -17.89
N ILE A 157 13.60 -25.28 -16.70
CA ILE A 157 13.59 -23.86 -16.36
C ILE A 157 15.01 -23.46 -15.95
N ASN A 158 15.58 -22.44 -16.60
CA ASN A 158 16.80 -21.77 -16.17
C ASN A 158 16.42 -20.36 -15.70
N ASP A 159 16.71 -20.06 -14.45
CA ASP A 159 16.18 -18.86 -13.81
C ASP A 159 17.18 -18.18 -12.87
N LYS A 160 17.02 -16.87 -12.71
CA LYS A 160 17.78 -16.03 -11.80
C LYS A 160 17.05 -14.70 -11.60
N PRO A 161 17.23 -14.03 -10.45
CA PRO A 161 16.64 -12.69 -10.26
C PRO A 161 17.38 -11.63 -11.09
N ARG A 162 16.63 -10.61 -11.52
CA ARG A 162 17.15 -9.37 -12.09
C ARG A 162 17.84 -8.52 -11.00
N PHE A 163 17.21 -8.42 -9.83
CA PHE A 163 17.71 -7.63 -8.70
C PHE A 163 17.97 -8.49 -7.47
N LYS A 164 19.02 -8.17 -6.72
CA LYS A 164 19.38 -8.83 -5.46
C LYS A 164 18.46 -8.42 -4.30
N TYR A 165 17.90 -7.24 -4.36
CA TYR A 165 16.97 -6.70 -3.37
C TYR A 165 15.55 -6.71 -3.92
N ARG A 166 14.62 -7.38 -3.23
CA ARG A 166 13.20 -7.47 -3.60
C ARG A 166 12.40 -7.37 -2.31
N GLY A 167 11.99 -6.13 -1.98
CA GLY A 167 11.54 -5.78 -0.64
C GLY A 167 10.03 -5.60 -0.48
N LEU A 168 9.55 -5.94 0.72
CA LEU A 168 8.28 -5.45 1.26
C LEU A 168 8.50 -4.84 2.64
N HIS A 169 7.90 -3.69 2.87
CA HIS A 169 7.89 -2.99 4.14
C HIS A 169 6.53 -3.12 4.82
N THR A 170 6.53 -3.20 6.14
CA THR A 170 5.34 -3.13 6.97
C THR A 170 5.58 -2.22 8.17
N ASP A 171 4.78 -1.18 8.24
CA ASP A 171 4.62 -0.37 9.44
C ASP A 171 3.79 -1.14 10.48
N VAL A 172 4.33 -1.29 11.69
CA VAL A 172 3.62 -1.90 12.82
C VAL A 172 3.38 -0.90 13.96
N CYS A 173 3.67 0.37 13.68
CA CYS A 173 3.66 1.43 14.68
C CYS A 173 2.35 2.22 14.71
N ARG A 174 1.85 2.67 13.55
CA ARG A 174 0.55 3.35 13.48
C ARG A 174 -0.56 2.40 13.90
N HIS A 175 -0.55 1.16 13.36
CA HIS A 175 -1.37 0.06 13.89
C HIS A 175 -0.53 -1.20 14.08
N PHE A 176 -0.60 -1.75 15.30
CA PHE A 176 0.16 -2.95 15.68
C PHE A 176 -0.31 -4.18 14.89
N GLN A 177 0.63 -4.97 14.39
CA GLN A 177 0.36 -6.22 13.68
C GLN A 177 0.88 -7.40 14.50
N THR A 178 0.13 -8.49 14.55
CA THR A 178 0.51 -9.67 15.36
C THR A 178 1.64 -10.46 14.71
N VAL A 179 2.32 -11.29 15.51
CA VAL A 179 3.36 -12.23 15.05
C VAL A 179 2.84 -13.12 13.92
N GLU A 180 1.58 -13.60 14.04
CA GLU A 180 0.92 -14.44 13.03
C GLU A 180 0.73 -13.68 11.71
N THR A 181 0.32 -12.43 11.76
CA THR A 181 0.17 -11.57 10.57
C THR A 181 1.52 -11.43 9.85
N ILE A 182 2.59 -11.16 10.60
CA ILE A 182 3.94 -11.04 10.01
C ILE A 182 4.42 -12.37 9.41
N LYS A 183 4.23 -13.51 10.10
CA LYS A 183 4.58 -14.81 9.55
C LYS A 183 3.83 -15.15 8.27
N LYS A 184 2.53 -14.84 8.22
CA LYS A 184 1.71 -15.04 7.03
C LYS A 184 2.20 -14.19 5.84
N GLN A 185 2.63 -12.96 6.09
CA GLN A 185 3.28 -12.13 5.07
C GLN A 185 4.60 -12.74 4.60
N LEU A 186 5.43 -13.26 5.51
CA LEU A 186 6.70 -13.92 5.17
C LEU A 186 6.48 -15.18 4.31
N ASP A 187 5.40 -15.93 4.55
CA ASP A 187 5.03 -17.07 3.70
C ASP A 187 4.73 -16.63 2.26
N MET A 188 3.98 -15.54 2.09
CA MET A 188 3.69 -14.99 0.77
C MET A 188 4.95 -14.44 0.09
N MET A 189 5.81 -13.75 0.85
CA MET A 189 7.09 -13.28 0.34
C MET A 189 7.96 -14.44 -0.18
N ALA A 190 8.04 -15.53 0.58
CA ALA A 190 8.79 -16.71 0.21
C ALA A 190 8.24 -17.38 -1.07
N MET A 191 6.91 -17.54 -1.17
CA MET A 191 6.23 -18.15 -2.32
C MET A 191 6.55 -17.39 -3.61
N PHE A 192 6.58 -16.07 -3.56
CA PHE A 192 6.83 -15.20 -4.71
C PHE A 192 8.27 -14.63 -4.78
N LYS A 193 9.22 -15.28 -4.07
CA LYS A 193 10.68 -15.00 -4.14
C LYS A 193 11.07 -13.56 -3.76
N LEU A 194 10.28 -12.88 -2.93
CA LEU A 194 10.68 -11.66 -2.24
C LEU A 194 11.62 -12.03 -1.10
N ASN A 195 12.71 -11.25 -0.89
CA ASN A 195 13.81 -11.67 0.00
C ASN A 195 14.22 -10.65 1.06
N GLN A 196 13.58 -9.47 1.10
CA GLN A 196 13.89 -8.44 2.09
C GLN A 196 12.59 -8.02 2.78
N PHE A 197 12.47 -8.25 4.08
CA PHE A 197 11.40 -7.76 4.90
C PHE A 197 11.88 -6.54 5.69
N HIS A 198 11.38 -5.37 5.35
CA HIS A 198 11.64 -4.13 6.06
C HIS A 198 10.60 -3.93 7.14
N TRP A 199 11.01 -3.96 8.40
CA TRP A 199 10.14 -3.95 9.57
C TRP A 199 10.25 -2.63 10.32
N HIS A 200 9.25 -1.76 10.18
CA HIS A 200 9.21 -0.44 10.77
C HIS A 200 8.72 -0.52 12.21
N LEU A 201 9.66 -0.40 13.17
CA LEU A 201 9.47 -0.78 14.58
C LEU A 201 9.32 0.40 15.54
N THR A 202 9.64 1.62 15.12
CA THR A 202 9.55 2.83 15.96
C THR A 202 8.92 3.98 15.20
N GLU A 203 8.06 4.77 15.89
CA GLU A 203 7.29 5.84 15.29
C GLU A 203 6.65 6.74 16.37
N ASP A 204 6.10 7.87 15.99
CA ASP A 204 5.42 8.83 16.86
C ASP A 204 4.27 8.21 17.67
N GLN A 205 3.53 7.24 17.07
CA GLN A 205 2.35 6.62 17.65
C GLN A 205 2.64 5.38 18.49
N GLY A 206 3.87 4.86 18.44
CA GLY A 206 4.22 3.72 19.25
C GLY A 206 5.59 3.12 18.99
N TRP A 207 6.24 2.72 20.04
CA TRP A 207 7.48 1.95 20.04
C TRP A 207 7.18 0.45 20.10
N ARG A 208 7.70 -0.37 19.19
CA ARG A 208 7.21 -1.75 19.03
C ARG A 208 8.22 -2.85 19.34
N ILE A 209 9.43 -2.53 19.80
CA ILE A 209 10.44 -3.54 20.13
C ILE A 209 10.92 -3.41 21.58
N GLU A 210 11.02 -4.54 22.29
CA GLU A 210 11.52 -4.58 23.65
C GLU A 210 12.99 -4.19 23.74
N ILE A 211 13.31 -3.17 24.56
CA ILE A 211 14.65 -2.76 24.95
C ILE A 211 14.77 -2.85 26.48
N LYS A 212 15.50 -3.84 26.97
CA LYS A 212 15.54 -4.15 28.41
C LYS A 212 16.16 -3.03 29.24
N LYS A 213 17.13 -2.30 28.68
CA LYS A 213 17.73 -1.14 29.34
C LYS A 213 16.76 0.03 29.50
N TYR A 214 15.79 0.14 28.62
CA TYR A 214 14.81 1.22 28.61
C TYR A 214 13.38 0.70 28.69
N PRO A 215 12.93 0.18 29.85
CA PRO A 215 11.65 -0.53 29.96
C PRO A 215 10.41 0.33 29.71
N GLU A 216 10.49 1.65 29.88
CA GLU A 216 9.35 2.54 29.60
C GLU A 216 9.02 2.62 28.10
N LEU A 217 9.94 2.24 27.21
CA LEU A 217 9.66 2.12 25.77
C LEU A 217 8.54 1.11 25.48
N THR A 218 8.42 0.05 26.28
CA THR A 218 7.38 -0.96 26.08
C THR A 218 6.24 -0.86 27.11
N LYS A 219 6.51 -0.35 28.31
CA LYS A 219 5.47 -0.15 29.31
C LYS A 219 4.59 1.07 29.03
N TYR A 220 5.18 2.13 28.48
CA TYR A 220 4.52 3.41 28.23
C TYR A 220 4.47 3.76 26.73
N ALA A 221 5.61 3.84 26.06
CA ALA A 221 5.67 4.30 24.66
C ALA A 221 5.08 3.33 23.62
N ALA A 222 4.85 2.06 23.99
CA ALA A 222 4.17 1.10 23.14
C ALA A 222 2.64 1.30 23.08
N TYR A 223 2.11 2.19 23.94
CA TYR A 223 0.67 2.37 24.08
C TYR A 223 0.30 3.84 23.95
N ARG A 224 -0.61 4.15 23.05
CA ARG A 224 -1.23 5.46 22.91
C ARG A 224 -2.66 5.45 23.43
N ASP A 225 -3.17 6.63 23.71
CA ASP A 225 -4.59 6.77 23.97
C ASP A 225 -5.35 6.29 22.74
N ARG A 226 -6.25 5.35 22.93
CA ARG A 226 -7.08 4.84 21.85
C ARG A 226 -7.87 5.99 21.27
N GLY A 227 -8.19 6.98 22.12
CA GLY A 227 -9.25 7.88 21.79
C GLY A 227 -10.45 7.02 21.36
N ASP A 228 -11.58 7.47 21.18
CA ASP A 228 -12.50 6.76 20.29
C ASP A 228 -11.68 6.48 19.00
N GLU A 229 -11.65 5.26 18.45
CA GLU A 229 -10.86 4.89 17.24
C GLU A 229 -11.04 5.85 16.07
N ASN A 230 -11.87 6.81 16.29
CA ASN A 230 -12.34 7.84 15.42
C ASN A 230 -12.06 9.25 15.97
N LEU A 231 -11.29 9.47 17.01
CA LEU A 231 -11.07 10.79 17.60
C LEU A 231 -9.70 11.35 17.32
N ILE A 232 -9.70 12.58 16.96
CA ILE A 232 -8.71 13.09 16.12
C ILE A 232 -8.44 14.55 16.25
N ASN A 233 -8.22 15.00 17.35
CA ASN A 233 -7.54 16.28 17.52
C ASN A 233 -6.47 16.25 18.59
N GLY A 234 -5.91 15.07 18.90
CA GLY A 234 -4.77 14.95 19.81
C GLY A 234 -5.01 15.43 21.25
N PHE A 235 -6.23 15.86 21.58
CA PHE A 235 -6.56 16.55 22.82
C PHE A 235 -7.63 15.86 23.67
N ILE A 236 -7.93 14.62 23.38
CA ILE A 236 -8.94 13.91 24.19
C ILE A 236 -8.28 13.39 25.45
N LYS A 237 -8.88 13.74 26.57
CA LYS A 237 -8.49 13.18 27.86
C LYS A 237 -8.69 11.66 27.82
N PRO A 238 -7.65 10.85 28.07
CA PRO A 238 -7.77 9.43 28.07
C PRO A 238 -8.79 8.99 29.13
N THR A 239 -9.66 8.08 28.74
CA THR A 239 -10.36 7.23 29.71
C THR A 239 -9.44 6.06 30.00
N VAL A 240 -9.33 5.67 31.27
CA VAL A 240 -8.35 4.69 31.77
C VAL A 240 -8.42 3.32 31.07
N ASP A 241 -9.51 3.03 30.35
CA ASP A 241 -9.76 1.74 29.66
C ASP A 241 -9.53 1.79 28.14
N SER A 242 -8.91 2.83 27.60
CA SER A 242 -8.83 3.07 26.15
C SER A 242 -7.40 3.15 25.60
N LEU A 243 -6.47 2.36 26.08
CA LEU A 243 -5.14 2.26 25.50
C LEU A 243 -5.13 1.32 24.29
N TYR A 244 -4.48 1.76 23.23
CA TYR A 244 -4.20 0.97 22.04
C TYR A 244 -2.69 0.81 21.87
N GLY A 245 -2.24 -0.40 21.56
CA GLY A 245 -0.83 -0.64 21.30
C GLY A 245 -0.45 -2.12 21.38
N GLY A 246 0.82 -2.34 21.56
CA GLY A 246 1.47 -3.64 21.63
C GLY A 246 2.94 -3.49 21.27
N TYR A 247 3.71 -4.51 21.52
CA TYR A 247 5.12 -4.56 21.15
C TYR A 247 5.54 -6.02 20.97
N TYR A 248 6.69 -6.23 20.35
CA TYR A 248 7.32 -7.53 20.25
C TYR A 248 8.40 -7.66 21.33
N THR A 249 8.34 -8.75 22.09
CA THR A 249 9.44 -9.15 22.97
C THR A 249 10.66 -9.54 22.14
N GLN A 250 11.85 -9.47 22.72
CA GLN A 250 13.06 -9.92 22.02
C GLN A 250 12.98 -11.39 21.59
N GLU A 251 12.23 -12.21 22.31
CA GLU A 251 12.02 -13.62 21.94
C GLU A 251 11.10 -13.74 20.71
N GLU A 252 10.02 -12.97 20.63
CA GLU A 252 9.15 -12.92 19.42
C GLU A 252 9.91 -12.36 18.21
N VAL A 253 10.79 -11.37 18.42
CA VAL A 253 11.67 -10.88 17.33
C VAL A 253 12.58 -11.99 16.83
N LYS A 254 13.24 -12.74 17.72
CA LYS A 254 14.08 -13.89 17.36
C LYS A 254 13.30 -14.96 16.62
N GLU A 255 12.06 -15.23 17.05
CA GLU A 255 11.16 -16.18 16.41
C GLU A 255 10.82 -15.76 14.96
N ILE A 256 10.45 -14.49 14.75
CA ILE A 256 10.17 -13.95 13.42
C ILE A 256 11.43 -13.98 12.54
N VAL A 257 12.58 -13.58 13.05
CA VAL A 257 13.83 -13.59 12.32
C VAL A 257 14.26 -15.02 11.93
N ALA A 258 14.09 -15.99 12.84
CA ALA A 258 14.34 -17.40 12.55
C ALA A 258 13.39 -17.94 11.49
N TYR A 259 12.09 -17.61 11.59
CA TYR A 259 11.06 -17.98 10.62
C TYR A 259 11.33 -17.42 9.21
N ALA A 260 11.75 -16.15 9.13
CA ALA A 260 12.17 -15.52 7.90
C ALA A 260 13.42 -16.17 7.29
N LYS A 261 14.41 -16.51 8.14
CA LYS A 261 15.65 -17.16 7.73
C LYS A 261 15.41 -18.52 7.06
N GLU A 262 14.49 -19.34 7.57
CA GLU A 262 14.11 -20.61 6.96
C GLU A 262 13.53 -20.45 5.56
N ARG A 263 13.04 -19.24 5.25
CA ARG A 263 12.45 -18.83 3.96
C ARG A 263 13.40 -18.01 3.10
N TYR A 264 14.67 -17.90 3.51
CA TYR A 264 15.68 -17.08 2.84
C TYR A 264 15.30 -15.60 2.71
N ILE A 265 14.55 -15.09 3.68
CA ILE A 265 14.17 -13.68 3.80
C ILE A 265 15.05 -13.03 4.87
N ASN A 266 15.71 -11.93 4.51
CA ASN A 266 16.42 -11.08 5.44
C ASN A 266 15.43 -10.10 6.08
N VAL A 267 15.51 -9.94 7.41
CA VAL A 267 14.73 -8.94 8.14
C VAL A 267 15.58 -7.71 8.37
N ILE A 268 15.09 -6.55 7.92
CA ILE A 268 15.74 -5.25 8.07
C ILE A 268 14.91 -4.47 9.11
N PRO A 269 15.42 -4.27 10.33
CA PRO A 269 14.71 -3.44 11.31
C PRO A 269 14.87 -1.97 10.96
N GLU A 270 13.85 -1.17 11.22
CA GLU A 270 13.94 0.28 11.21
C GLU A 270 13.83 0.84 12.62
N LEU A 271 14.80 1.69 12.95
CA LEU A 271 14.80 2.60 14.10
C LEU A 271 14.83 4.02 13.55
N GLU A 272 13.79 4.77 13.78
CA GLU A 272 13.71 6.16 13.33
C GLU A 272 14.70 7.06 14.06
N VAL A 273 15.42 7.88 13.32
CA VAL A 273 16.23 8.97 13.88
C VAL A 273 16.43 10.08 12.84
N PRO A 274 16.37 11.34 13.26
CA PRO A 274 16.00 11.88 14.57
C PRO A 274 14.53 12.30 14.69
N GLY A 275 13.75 12.20 13.61
CA GLY A 275 12.31 12.42 13.54
C GLY A 275 11.52 11.17 13.94
N HIS A 276 10.18 11.28 13.91
CA HIS A 276 9.24 10.17 14.16
C HIS A 276 9.49 9.40 15.48
N GLU A 277 9.86 10.12 16.55
CA GLU A 277 10.28 9.54 17.82
C GLU A 277 9.48 10.07 19.04
N VAL A 278 8.28 10.61 18.82
CA VAL A 278 7.44 11.13 19.93
C VAL A 278 7.15 10.05 20.95
N ALA A 279 6.94 8.80 20.54
CA ALA A 279 6.72 7.71 21.49
C ALA A 279 7.92 7.51 22.42
N ALA A 280 9.16 7.44 21.90
CA ALA A 280 10.36 7.34 22.74
C ALA A 280 10.55 8.59 23.60
N ILE A 281 10.34 9.78 23.04
CA ILE A 281 10.44 11.04 23.74
C ILE A 281 9.39 11.14 24.86
N SER A 282 8.19 10.58 24.66
CA SER A 282 7.16 10.55 25.70
C SER A 282 7.55 9.69 26.90
N ALA A 283 8.27 8.61 26.67
CA ALA A 283 8.82 7.76 27.75
C ALA A 283 10.06 8.39 28.42
N TYR A 284 10.86 9.10 27.61
CA TYR A 284 12.11 9.72 28.04
C TYR A 284 12.22 11.15 27.54
N PRO A 285 11.54 12.15 28.20
CA PRO A 285 11.45 13.54 27.74
C PRO A 285 12.80 14.22 27.52
N TRP A 286 13.85 13.77 28.20
CA TRP A 286 15.20 14.29 28.05
C TRP A 286 15.84 14.03 26.68
N LEU A 287 15.22 13.20 25.81
CA LEU A 287 15.65 13.02 24.42
C LEU A 287 15.35 14.25 23.53
N ALA A 288 14.34 15.04 23.85
CA ALA A 288 13.98 16.25 23.09
C ALA A 288 14.75 17.49 23.51
N CYS A 289 14.70 18.53 22.68
CA CYS A 289 15.24 19.85 23.00
C CYS A 289 14.59 20.48 24.22
N ARG A 290 13.27 20.29 24.35
CA ARG A 290 12.45 20.71 25.50
C ARG A 290 11.92 19.50 26.25
N GLU A 291 12.26 19.41 27.52
CA GLU A 291 11.90 18.29 28.38
C GLU A 291 10.51 18.48 28.98
N GLU A 292 9.51 18.31 28.14
CA GLU A 292 8.10 18.44 28.51
C GLU A 292 7.46 17.06 28.63
N GLU A 293 6.53 16.88 29.54
CA GLU A 293 5.71 15.67 29.63
C GLU A 293 4.84 15.55 28.38
N ARG A 294 4.87 14.39 27.76
CA ARG A 294 4.16 14.08 26.51
C ARG A 294 3.58 12.69 26.55
N ARG A 295 2.72 12.41 25.59
CA ARG A 295 2.18 11.06 25.30
C ARG A 295 2.52 10.66 23.87
N PRO A 296 2.58 9.36 23.59
CA PRO A 296 2.63 8.90 22.20
C PRO A 296 1.50 9.52 21.38
N TRP A 297 1.80 9.86 20.13
CA TRP A 297 0.86 10.58 19.29
C TRP A 297 -0.38 9.76 18.95
N THR A 298 -1.52 10.43 18.81
CA THR A 298 -2.81 9.83 18.45
C THR A 298 -3.30 10.28 17.08
N ILE A 299 -2.57 11.18 16.44
CA ILE A 299 -2.87 11.71 15.11
C ILE A 299 -1.83 11.26 14.08
N TRP A 300 -2.15 11.42 12.82
CA TRP A 300 -1.25 11.14 11.70
C TRP A 300 -0.57 12.42 11.21
N GLY A 301 0.61 12.29 10.61
CA GLY A 301 1.38 13.40 10.07
C GLY A 301 2.79 13.49 10.62
N ILE A 302 3.41 14.66 10.48
CA ILE A 302 4.80 14.95 10.85
C ILE A 302 4.82 15.72 12.16
N SER A 303 5.40 15.13 13.20
CA SER A 303 5.56 15.81 14.49
C SER A 303 6.69 16.85 14.43
N PRO A 304 6.48 18.06 14.97
CA PRO A 304 7.58 19.02 15.14
C PRO A 304 8.55 18.62 16.26
N ILE A 305 8.25 17.57 17.03
CA ILE A 305 9.03 17.11 18.19
C ILE A 305 10.00 16.05 17.72
N VAL A 306 11.28 16.32 17.82
CA VAL A 306 12.36 15.44 17.34
C VAL A 306 13.45 15.29 18.42
N MET A 307 14.28 14.28 18.28
CA MET A 307 15.43 14.09 19.18
C MET A 307 16.41 15.26 19.11
N CYS A 308 17.07 15.57 20.25
CA CYS A 308 18.01 16.67 20.38
C CYS A 308 19.44 16.25 20.06
N PRO A 309 20.05 16.65 18.91
CA PRO A 309 21.41 16.32 18.58
C PRO A 309 22.47 17.09 19.41
N GLY A 310 22.03 18.08 20.17
CA GLY A 310 22.90 18.83 21.07
C GLY A 310 23.27 18.09 22.36
N LYS A 311 22.54 17.03 22.72
CA LYS A 311 22.73 16.26 23.96
C LYS A 311 23.51 14.98 23.71
N ASP A 312 24.55 14.72 24.49
CA ASP A 312 25.29 13.43 24.40
C ASP A 312 24.45 12.25 24.90
N SER A 313 23.55 12.48 25.83
CA SER A 313 22.58 11.47 26.31
C SER A 313 21.69 10.92 25.22
N THR A 314 21.33 11.72 24.20
CA THR A 314 20.60 11.24 23.03
C THR A 314 21.38 10.16 22.28
N PHE A 315 22.67 10.38 22.06
CA PHE A 315 23.54 9.39 21.41
C PHE A 315 23.80 8.17 22.28
N GLU A 316 23.94 8.35 23.61
CA GLU A 316 24.04 7.22 24.53
C GLU A 316 22.76 6.36 24.49
N PHE A 317 21.59 6.96 24.43
CA PHE A 317 20.34 6.25 24.27
C PHE A 317 20.33 5.44 22.97
N LEU A 318 20.59 6.07 21.84
CA LEU A 318 20.61 5.42 20.52
C LEU A 318 21.62 4.25 20.49
N GLU A 319 22.83 4.47 20.99
CA GLU A 319 23.86 3.43 21.03
C GLU A 319 23.47 2.25 21.92
N ASN A 320 22.79 2.48 23.04
CA ASN A 320 22.30 1.43 23.92
C ASN A 320 21.12 0.65 23.31
N VAL A 321 20.18 1.34 22.65
CA VAL A 321 19.09 0.71 21.89
C VAL A 321 19.66 -0.17 20.78
N LEU A 322 20.54 0.37 19.94
CA LEU A 322 21.16 -0.35 18.85
C LEU A 322 21.99 -1.55 19.33
N LYS A 323 22.66 -1.43 20.49
CA LYS A 323 23.41 -2.53 21.10
C LYS A 323 22.54 -3.73 21.43
N GLU A 324 21.28 -3.51 21.85
CA GLU A 324 20.32 -4.59 22.09
C GLU A 324 19.68 -5.10 20.79
N MET A 325 19.43 -4.22 19.81
CA MET A 325 18.79 -4.60 18.55
C MET A 325 19.74 -5.38 17.63
N VAL A 326 21.02 -4.99 17.50
CA VAL A 326 21.97 -5.60 16.55
C VAL A 326 22.05 -7.12 16.65
N PRO A 327 22.12 -7.76 17.82
CA PRO A 327 22.16 -9.21 17.93
C PRO A 327 20.87 -9.91 17.47
N LEU A 328 19.74 -9.23 17.50
CA LEU A 328 18.44 -9.78 17.09
C LEU A 328 18.31 -9.89 15.58
N PHE A 329 19.03 -9.02 14.84
CA PHE A 329 18.93 -8.92 13.38
C PHE A 329 20.28 -9.25 12.73
N PRO A 330 20.53 -10.52 12.36
CA PRO A 330 21.83 -10.95 11.84
C PRO A 330 22.16 -10.42 10.43
N GLY A 331 21.16 -9.89 9.71
CA GLY A 331 21.33 -9.34 8.36
C GLY A 331 22.32 -8.17 8.30
N LYS A 332 22.81 -7.88 7.10
CA LYS A 332 23.78 -6.82 6.85
C LYS A 332 23.19 -5.42 7.03
N TYR A 333 21.91 -5.23 6.66
CA TYR A 333 21.27 -3.93 6.59
C TYR A 333 20.53 -3.58 7.88
N PHE A 334 20.56 -2.29 8.22
CA PHE A 334 19.81 -1.69 9.31
C PHE A 334 19.24 -0.35 8.83
N HIS A 335 17.95 -0.17 8.86
CA HIS A 335 17.31 1.08 8.44
C HIS A 335 17.27 2.04 9.62
N ILE A 336 17.56 3.31 9.37
CA ILE A 336 17.65 4.35 10.40
C ILE A 336 16.66 5.49 10.20
N GLY A 337 15.66 5.31 9.33
CA GLY A 337 14.71 6.36 8.99
C GLY A 337 15.39 7.56 8.33
N GLY A 338 15.24 8.71 8.96
CA GLY A 338 15.87 9.97 8.55
C GLY A 338 14.98 10.88 7.74
N ASP A 339 13.72 10.47 7.53
CA ASP A 339 12.69 11.22 6.81
C ASP A 339 12.02 12.26 7.71
N GLU A 340 11.36 13.21 7.05
CA GLU A 340 10.40 14.16 7.61
C GLU A 340 10.76 14.74 8.98
N SER A 341 12.06 15.00 9.22
CA SER A 341 12.55 15.54 10.48
C SER A 341 12.49 17.07 10.48
N PRO A 342 11.53 17.71 11.17
CA PRO A 342 11.49 19.16 11.32
C PRO A 342 12.69 19.66 12.13
N ARG A 343 13.22 20.83 11.78
CA ARG A 343 14.48 21.34 12.33
C ARG A 343 14.32 22.64 13.14
N GLU A 344 13.10 23.16 13.23
CA GLU A 344 12.80 24.44 13.88
C GLU A 344 13.10 24.45 15.38
N GLU A 345 13.00 23.31 16.04
CA GLU A 345 13.39 23.18 17.45
C GLU A 345 14.91 23.27 17.62
N TRP A 346 15.69 22.76 16.67
CA TRP A 346 17.17 22.82 16.73
C TRP A 346 17.68 24.24 16.50
N GLU A 347 17.02 25.03 15.65
CA GLU A 347 17.36 26.43 15.42
C GLU A 347 17.33 27.25 16.73
N LYS A 348 16.37 26.92 17.61
CA LYS A 348 16.11 27.61 18.87
C LYS A 348 16.83 26.98 20.07
N CYS A 349 17.31 25.76 19.95
CA CYS A 349 17.90 25.00 21.04
C CYS A 349 19.38 25.42 21.27
N PRO A 350 19.73 26.00 22.46
CA PRO A 350 21.10 26.42 22.74
C PRO A 350 22.13 25.28 22.64
N LEU A 351 21.73 24.05 23.02
CA LEU A 351 22.61 22.88 22.97
C LEU A 351 22.88 22.44 21.52
N CYS A 352 21.86 22.48 20.65
CA CYS A 352 22.01 22.16 19.23
C CYS A 352 22.91 23.20 18.53
N GLN A 353 22.67 24.50 18.79
CA GLN A 353 23.49 25.57 18.20
C GLN A 353 24.94 25.55 18.73
N LYS A 354 25.14 25.21 20.02
CA LYS A 354 26.48 25.02 20.58
C LYS A 354 27.18 23.84 19.88
N ARG A 355 26.52 22.70 19.72
CA ARG A 355 27.05 21.52 19.01
C ARG A 355 27.39 21.86 17.57
N ALA A 356 26.53 22.55 16.85
CA ALA A 356 26.77 22.98 15.48
C ALA A 356 28.03 23.87 15.37
N LYS A 357 28.21 24.82 16.31
CA LYS A 357 29.40 25.66 16.38
C LYS A 357 30.67 24.87 16.68
N GLU A 358 30.62 23.91 17.61
CA GLU A 358 31.73 23.04 17.96
C GLU A 358 32.17 22.16 16.77
N LEU A 359 31.24 21.77 15.91
CA LEU A 359 31.47 21.01 14.69
C LEU A 359 31.86 21.88 13.48
N GLY A 360 31.87 23.22 13.65
CA GLY A 360 32.22 24.16 12.60
C GLY A 360 31.15 24.29 11.48
N PHE A 361 29.89 23.95 11.75
CA PHE A 361 28.85 24.02 10.74
C PHE A 361 28.46 25.47 10.43
N THR A 362 28.38 25.77 9.14
CA THR A 362 28.02 27.08 8.60
C THR A 362 27.00 26.92 7.48
N LYS A 363 26.25 27.96 7.16
CA LYS A 363 25.40 27.97 5.96
C LYS A 363 26.27 28.01 4.72
N GLU A 364 26.30 26.91 3.98
CA GLU A 364 27.09 26.82 2.76
C GLU A 364 26.41 25.92 1.71
N ASN A 365 26.63 26.20 0.44
CA ASN A 365 26.13 25.39 -0.69
C ASN A 365 24.61 25.10 -0.64
N GLY A 366 23.83 26.06 -0.11
CA GLY A 366 22.37 25.92 0.03
C GLY A 366 21.90 25.04 1.20
N ARG A 367 22.84 24.52 2.03
CA ARG A 367 22.51 23.69 3.20
C ARG A 367 22.40 24.50 4.46
N SER A 368 21.36 24.22 5.26
CA SER A 368 21.22 24.83 6.59
C SER A 368 22.17 24.18 7.61
N ILE A 369 22.39 24.84 8.72
CA ILE A 369 23.15 24.30 9.85
C ILE A 369 22.45 23.04 10.39
N GLU A 370 21.12 23.08 10.43
CA GLU A 370 20.28 22.00 10.97
C GLU A 370 20.27 20.77 10.05
N ALA A 371 20.35 20.96 8.73
CA ALA A 371 20.56 19.84 7.81
C ALA A 371 21.90 19.13 8.04
N GLN A 372 22.97 19.91 8.35
CA GLN A 372 24.26 19.35 8.71
C GLN A 372 24.23 18.68 10.09
N LEU A 373 23.43 19.17 11.05
CA LEU A 373 23.19 18.49 12.33
C LEU A 373 22.47 17.14 12.12
N GLN A 374 21.53 17.05 11.20
CA GLN A 374 20.90 15.76 10.86
C GLN A 374 21.93 14.79 10.27
N SER A 375 22.76 15.23 9.34
CA SER A 375 23.89 14.42 8.84
C SER A 375 24.86 13.98 9.94
N TYR A 376 25.08 14.82 10.94
CA TYR A 376 25.89 14.43 12.10
C TYR A 376 25.23 13.30 12.89
N VAL A 377 23.91 13.34 13.11
CA VAL A 377 23.18 12.23 13.75
C VAL A 377 23.31 10.95 12.94
N VAL A 378 23.02 11.02 11.64
CA VAL A 378 23.17 9.88 10.70
C VAL A 378 24.58 9.30 10.77
N GLY A 379 25.61 10.14 10.66
CA GLY A 379 27.01 9.70 10.71
C GLY A 379 27.43 9.09 12.06
N ARG A 380 26.86 9.56 13.19
CA ARG A 380 27.10 8.97 14.52
C ARG A 380 26.49 7.57 14.60
N VAL A 381 25.24 7.39 14.15
CA VAL A 381 24.55 6.10 14.13
C VAL A 381 25.25 5.13 13.16
N GLU A 382 25.59 5.59 11.97
CA GLU A 382 26.36 4.79 10.99
C GLU A 382 27.68 4.30 11.57
N LYS A 383 28.48 5.21 12.15
CA LYS A 383 29.76 4.85 12.77
C LYS A 383 29.61 3.80 13.88
N PHE A 384 28.52 3.87 14.64
CA PHE A 384 28.22 2.86 15.65
C PHE A 384 27.87 1.51 15.02
N LEU A 385 26.94 1.47 14.07
CA LEU A 385 26.49 0.25 13.39
C LEU A 385 27.61 -0.42 12.59
N ASN A 386 28.50 0.36 11.98
CA ASN A 386 29.67 -0.16 11.26
C ASN A 386 30.62 -0.98 12.14
N LYS A 387 30.71 -0.70 13.47
CA LYS A 387 31.49 -1.51 14.41
C LYS A 387 31.00 -2.96 14.50
N TYR A 388 29.71 -3.17 14.17
CA TYR A 388 29.05 -4.48 14.17
C TYR A 388 28.90 -5.06 12.76
N GLY A 389 29.58 -4.48 11.76
CA GLY A 389 29.49 -4.91 10.35
C GLY A 389 28.16 -4.63 9.68
N LYS A 390 27.36 -3.73 10.24
CA LYS A 390 26.08 -3.31 9.64
C LYS A 390 26.29 -2.18 8.66
N THR A 391 25.47 -2.15 7.62
CA THR A 391 25.36 -1.07 6.64
C THR A 391 24.03 -0.37 6.85
N ILE A 392 24.05 0.95 6.99
CA ILE A 392 22.81 1.70 7.14
C ILE A 392 22.04 1.80 5.82
N ILE A 393 20.73 1.83 5.95
CA ILE A 393 19.80 2.33 4.94
C ILE A 393 19.09 3.54 5.56
N GLY A 394 18.80 4.56 4.79
CA GLY A 394 17.93 5.65 5.23
C GLY A 394 17.11 6.19 4.07
N TRP A 395 16.03 6.87 4.39
CA TRP A 395 15.22 7.56 3.40
C TRP A 395 16.04 8.65 2.69
N ASP A 396 15.62 9.10 1.53
CA ASP A 396 16.46 9.95 0.66
C ASP A 396 16.80 11.33 1.25
N GLU A 397 16.16 11.74 2.36
CA GLU A 397 16.51 12.93 3.14
C GLU A 397 17.90 12.87 3.77
N ILE A 398 18.48 11.68 3.97
CA ILE A 398 19.86 11.56 4.48
C ILE A 398 20.91 12.17 3.54
N LEU A 399 20.56 12.45 2.28
CA LEU A 399 21.40 13.17 1.32
C LEU A 399 21.51 14.68 1.62
N GLU A 400 20.53 15.28 2.28
CA GLU A 400 20.37 16.74 2.38
C GLU A 400 21.52 17.43 3.12
N GLY A 401 22.11 16.79 4.10
CA GLY A 401 23.25 17.35 4.84
C GLY A 401 24.61 17.23 4.15
N GLY A 402 24.72 16.43 3.10
CA GLY A 402 25.84 16.42 2.16
C GLY A 402 27.09 15.61 2.51
N ASN A 403 27.19 15.04 3.69
CA ASN A 403 28.36 14.29 4.15
C ASN A 403 28.07 12.79 4.35
N LEU A 404 27.21 12.23 3.50
CA LEU A 404 26.86 10.81 3.59
C LEU A 404 28.03 9.92 3.15
N ASN A 405 28.34 8.90 3.96
CA ASN A 405 29.36 7.92 3.62
C ASN A 405 28.91 7.07 2.42
N LYS A 406 29.84 6.75 1.52
CA LYS A 406 29.55 5.94 0.31
C LYS A 406 29.02 4.53 0.61
N SER A 407 29.25 4.00 1.81
CA SER A 407 28.69 2.71 2.23
C SER A 407 27.20 2.75 2.53
N ALA A 408 26.66 3.92 2.88
CA ALA A 408 25.25 4.09 3.16
C ALA A 408 24.38 3.84 1.92
N VAL A 409 23.25 3.16 2.13
CA VAL A 409 22.26 2.89 1.10
C VAL A 409 21.14 3.91 1.21
N VAL A 410 20.73 4.48 0.08
CA VAL A 410 19.64 5.46 0.01
C VAL A 410 18.35 4.78 -0.44
N MET A 411 17.28 4.97 0.32
CA MET A 411 15.95 4.50 -0.06
C MET A 411 15.12 5.69 -0.60
N SER A 412 14.88 5.68 -1.92
CA SER A 412 14.26 6.81 -2.63
C SER A 412 12.74 6.68 -2.65
N TRP A 413 12.03 7.50 -1.85
CA TRP A 413 10.58 7.45 -1.70
C TRP A 413 9.83 8.69 -2.24
N ARG A 414 10.45 9.88 -2.19
CA ARG A 414 9.86 11.15 -2.65
C ARG A 414 9.76 11.28 -4.18
N GLY A 415 9.95 10.16 -4.89
CA GLY A 415 10.03 10.06 -6.33
C GLY A 415 11.34 9.39 -6.75
N GLU A 416 11.82 9.67 -7.96
CA GLU A 416 13.06 9.07 -8.47
C GLU A 416 14.30 9.97 -8.23
N ALA A 417 14.09 11.26 -7.95
CA ALA A 417 15.18 12.25 -7.92
C ALA A 417 16.28 11.91 -6.91
N GLY A 418 15.89 11.55 -5.68
CA GLY A 418 16.86 11.15 -4.63
C GLY A 418 17.66 9.92 -5.02
N GLY A 419 16.99 8.92 -5.63
CA GLY A 419 17.64 7.71 -6.12
C GLY A 419 18.60 7.98 -7.28
N VAL A 420 18.24 8.86 -8.20
CA VAL A 420 19.10 9.29 -9.32
C VAL A 420 20.32 10.03 -8.77
N GLU A 421 20.16 10.98 -7.86
CA GLU A 421 21.24 11.70 -7.20
C GLU A 421 22.19 10.73 -6.50
N ALA A 422 21.67 9.83 -5.68
CA ALA A 422 22.47 8.87 -4.91
C ALA A 422 23.23 7.90 -5.82
N ALA A 423 22.58 7.28 -6.83
CA ALA A 423 23.22 6.36 -7.75
C ALA A 423 24.35 7.04 -8.54
N ASN A 424 24.10 8.26 -9.02
CA ASN A 424 25.09 9.05 -9.77
C ASN A 424 26.22 9.54 -8.88
N ALA A 425 25.98 9.68 -7.57
CA ALA A 425 27.02 9.93 -6.58
C ALA A 425 27.75 8.65 -6.12
N GLY A 426 27.36 7.46 -6.58
CA GLY A 426 28.00 6.18 -6.30
C GLY A 426 27.53 5.50 -5.01
N HIS A 427 26.36 5.88 -4.48
CA HIS A 427 25.66 5.15 -3.41
C HIS A 427 24.78 4.04 -3.98
N ASN A 428 24.66 2.95 -3.25
CA ASN A 428 23.63 1.96 -3.54
C ASN A 428 22.24 2.54 -3.23
N VAL A 429 21.25 2.18 -4.05
CA VAL A 429 19.91 2.72 -3.98
C VAL A 429 18.87 1.61 -3.98
N ILE A 430 17.82 1.78 -3.17
CA ILE A 430 16.60 0.99 -3.21
C ILE A 430 15.48 1.93 -3.71
N MET A 431 14.77 1.51 -4.77
CA MET A 431 13.73 2.33 -5.37
C MET A 431 12.36 1.99 -4.80
N THR A 432 11.74 3.00 -4.19
CA THR A 432 10.41 2.88 -3.57
C THR A 432 9.56 4.16 -3.74
N PRO A 433 9.56 4.81 -4.95
CA PRO A 433 8.81 6.06 -5.13
C PRO A 433 7.34 5.90 -4.77
N SER A 434 6.86 6.77 -3.88
CA SER A 434 5.53 6.66 -3.24
C SER A 434 4.38 6.59 -4.23
N HIS A 435 4.45 7.35 -5.33
CA HIS A 435 3.44 7.35 -6.37
C HIS A 435 3.27 6.00 -7.10
N THR A 436 4.17 5.02 -6.86
CA THR A 436 4.10 3.67 -7.44
C THR A 436 4.13 2.58 -6.39
N PHE A 437 4.98 2.68 -5.36
CA PHE A 437 5.26 1.58 -4.44
C PHE A 437 4.56 1.68 -3.07
N TYR A 438 3.77 2.74 -2.80
CA TYR A 438 3.02 2.79 -1.56
C TYR A 438 1.73 1.98 -1.69
N LEU A 439 1.67 0.87 -0.94
CA LEU A 439 0.55 -0.09 -0.96
C LEU A 439 -0.58 0.29 0.00
N ASP A 440 -0.40 1.27 0.87
CA ASP A 440 -1.45 1.91 1.65
C ASP A 440 -2.37 2.80 0.81
N PHE A 441 -1.97 3.17 -0.43
CA PHE A 441 -2.78 3.90 -1.40
C PHE A 441 -3.91 3.03 -1.98
N TYR A 442 -4.95 3.69 -2.51
CA TYR A 442 -6.03 3.02 -3.21
C TYR A 442 -5.50 2.23 -4.43
N GLN A 443 -6.00 1.03 -4.62
CA GLN A 443 -5.71 0.19 -5.78
C GLN A 443 -6.90 0.05 -6.73
N ASP A 444 -8.02 0.62 -6.35
CA ASP A 444 -9.26 0.76 -7.10
C ASP A 444 -9.81 2.16 -6.84
N ARG A 445 -10.97 2.52 -7.41
CA ARG A 445 -11.61 3.81 -7.12
C ARG A 445 -11.81 3.99 -5.62
N MET A 446 -11.75 5.24 -5.17
CA MET A 446 -11.91 5.58 -3.75
C MET A 446 -13.21 5.01 -3.19
N GLU A 447 -14.29 5.17 -3.90
CA GLU A 447 -15.55 4.50 -3.59
C GLU A 447 -15.86 3.43 -4.65
N PRO A 448 -16.27 2.26 -4.24
CA PRO A 448 -16.62 1.76 -2.90
C PRO A 448 -15.46 1.09 -2.13
N SER A 449 -14.20 1.39 -2.44
CA SER A 449 -13.04 0.76 -1.79
C SER A 449 -12.99 1.04 -0.28
N PRO A 450 -12.46 0.11 0.53
CA PRO A 450 -12.11 0.43 1.92
C PRO A 450 -11.22 1.66 2.01
N VAL A 451 -11.40 2.46 3.04
CA VAL A 451 -10.68 3.73 3.23
C VAL A 451 -9.17 3.53 3.24
N ALA A 452 -8.44 4.41 2.54
CA ALA A 452 -6.99 4.53 2.48
C ALA A 452 -6.55 5.96 2.80
N ILE A 453 -5.25 6.18 2.98
CA ILE A 453 -4.69 7.51 3.23
C ILE A 453 -4.90 8.47 2.04
N GLY A 454 -5.02 7.94 0.85
CA GLY A 454 -5.13 8.68 -0.41
C GLY A 454 -4.36 7.97 -1.52
N GLY A 455 -3.92 8.72 -2.51
CA GLY A 455 -3.13 8.20 -3.63
C GLY A 455 -3.84 7.14 -4.48
N TYR A 456 -3.18 6.68 -5.54
CA TYR A 456 -3.75 5.67 -6.44
C TYR A 456 -2.65 4.85 -7.11
N ASN A 457 -2.51 3.58 -6.73
CA ASN A 457 -1.51 2.65 -7.23
C ASN A 457 -2.16 1.30 -7.56
N THR A 458 -2.35 1.03 -8.85
CA THR A 458 -2.89 -0.24 -9.33
C THR A 458 -1.78 -1.28 -9.50
N VAL A 459 -2.17 -2.56 -9.53
CA VAL A 459 -1.25 -3.66 -9.86
C VAL A 459 -0.61 -3.47 -11.25
N GLN A 460 -1.37 -2.92 -12.21
CA GLN A 460 -0.88 -2.61 -13.56
C GLN A 460 0.22 -1.53 -13.54
N LYS A 461 0.03 -0.49 -12.72
CA LYS A 461 1.02 0.59 -12.60
C LYS A 461 2.34 0.07 -12.03
N LEU A 462 2.29 -0.77 -10.98
CA LEU A 462 3.48 -1.41 -10.44
C LEU A 462 4.15 -2.33 -11.46
N PHE A 463 3.38 -3.19 -12.13
CA PHE A 463 3.92 -4.11 -13.14
C PHE A 463 4.67 -3.37 -14.25
N ASN A 464 4.17 -2.20 -14.66
CA ASN A 464 4.77 -1.42 -15.76
C ASN A 464 6.01 -0.61 -15.35
N TYR A 465 6.26 -0.47 -14.05
CA TYR A 465 7.41 0.30 -13.56
C TYR A 465 8.73 -0.44 -13.81
N ASP A 466 9.76 0.33 -14.14
CA ASP A 466 11.15 -0.16 -14.18
C ASP A 466 11.92 0.38 -12.99
N PRO A 467 12.44 -0.47 -12.08
CA PRO A 467 13.21 -0.02 -10.94
C PRO A 467 14.51 0.73 -11.27
N VAL A 468 15.01 0.65 -12.51
CA VAL A 468 16.16 1.45 -12.95
C VAL A 468 15.65 2.73 -13.62
N PRO A 469 15.77 3.92 -12.98
CA PRO A 469 15.41 5.18 -13.60
C PRO A 469 16.21 5.43 -14.87
N LYS A 470 15.57 6.00 -15.89
CA LYS A 470 16.21 6.29 -17.18
C LYS A 470 17.49 7.13 -17.02
N ALA A 471 17.45 8.14 -16.15
CA ALA A 471 18.60 9.01 -15.87
C ALA A 471 19.78 8.30 -15.22
N VAL A 472 19.56 7.17 -14.53
CA VAL A 472 20.63 6.32 -13.98
C VAL A 472 21.22 5.44 -15.08
N ALA A 473 20.36 4.85 -15.93
CA ALA A 473 20.78 4.00 -17.04
C ALA A 473 21.60 4.78 -18.09
N GLU A 474 21.19 5.99 -18.42
CA GLU A 474 21.89 6.86 -19.39
C GLU A 474 23.32 7.22 -18.94
N GLN A 475 23.62 7.12 -17.64
CA GLN A 475 24.95 7.37 -17.08
C GLN A 475 25.73 6.07 -16.78
N GLY A 476 25.16 4.89 -17.10
CA GLY A 476 25.81 3.59 -16.85
C GLY A 476 25.96 3.24 -15.37
N ASN A 477 25.04 3.76 -14.51
CA ASN A 477 25.08 3.62 -13.06
C ASN A 477 24.07 2.59 -12.52
N GLU A 478 23.46 1.76 -13.38
CA GLU A 478 22.45 0.74 -13.02
C GLU A 478 22.93 -0.21 -11.93
N LYS A 479 24.23 -0.47 -11.86
CA LYS A 479 24.85 -1.34 -10.85
C LYS A 479 24.62 -0.89 -9.42
N TYR A 480 24.29 0.38 -9.21
CA TYR A 480 23.99 0.93 -7.89
C TYR A 480 22.54 0.73 -7.48
N VAL A 481 21.64 0.41 -8.40
CA VAL A 481 20.24 0.09 -8.09
C VAL A 481 20.15 -1.35 -7.58
N LEU A 482 19.95 -1.51 -6.27
CA LEU A 482 19.86 -2.82 -5.62
C LEU A 482 18.53 -3.53 -5.98
N GLY A 483 17.47 -2.78 -6.18
CA GLY A 483 16.16 -3.29 -6.55
C GLY A 483 15.00 -2.49 -5.98
N PRO A 484 13.74 -2.97 -6.19
CA PRO A 484 12.53 -2.33 -5.71
C PRO A 484 12.14 -2.77 -4.30
N GLN A 485 11.43 -1.88 -3.60
CA GLN A 485 10.66 -2.21 -2.40
C GLN A 485 9.28 -1.57 -2.48
N ALA A 486 8.26 -2.24 -1.98
CA ALA A 486 6.96 -1.62 -1.74
C ALA A 486 6.71 -1.42 -0.25
N ASN A 487 6.09 -0.29 0.10
CA ASN A 487 5.85 0.13 1.46
C ASN A 487 4.36 0.09 1.80
N THR A 488 4.05 -0.31 3.03
CA THR A 488 2.67 -0.32 3.54
C THR A 488 2.64 0.37 4.89
N TRP A 489 2.21 1.62 4.90
CA TRP A 489 1.97 2.43 6.08
C TRP A 489 0.60 2.11 6.67
N THR A 490 0.48 2.11 8.00
CA THR A 490 -0.69 1.51 8.65
C THR A 490 -1.65 2.50 9.31
N GLU A 491 -1.58 3.79 8.99
CA GLU A 491 -2.52 4.82 9.52
C GLU A 491 -3.99 4.41 9.34
N TYR A 492 -4.29 3.79 8.19
CA TYR A 492 -5.63 3.32 7.82
C TYR A 492 -5.75 1.81 7.76
N ILE A 493 -4.81 1.06 8.36
CA ILE A 493 -4.74 -0.41 8.30
C ILE A 493 -4.72 -0.97 9.71
N ALA A 494 -5.91 -1.10 10.30
CA ALA A 494 -6.08 -1.46 11.69
C ALA A 494 -5.83 -2.95 12.01
N ASP A 495 -5.85 -3.82 11.01
CA ASP A 495 -5.74 -5.27 11.22
C ASP A 495 -5.06 -6.00 10.05
N GLY A 496 -4.71 -7.27 10.27
CA GLY A 496 -4.02 -8.11 9.29
C GLY A 496 -4.85 -8.37 8.01
N LYS A 497 -6.18 -8.43 8.08
CA LYS A 497 -7.02 -8.63 6.88
C LYS A 497 -6.96 -7.40 5.96
N LYS A 498 -6.98 -6.20 6.56
CA LYS A 498 -6.86 -4.97 5.79
C LYS A 498 -5.43 -4.80 5.26
N LEU A 499 -4.41 -5.23 6.01
CA LEU A 499 -3.02 -5.29 5.54
C LEU A 499 -2.89 -6.17 4.30
N GLU A 500 -3.42 -7.39 4.35
CA GLU A 500 -3.46 -8.32 3.21
C GLU A 500 -4.17 -7.72 2.01
N TYR A 501 -5.34 -7.11 2.22
CA TYR A 501 -6.10 -6.45 1.16
C TYR A 501 -5.29 -5.33 0.48
N ARG A 502 -4.51 -4.57 1.24
CA ARG A 502 -3.68 -3.49 0.70
C ARG A 502 -2.46 -4.01 -0.04
N MET A 503 -1.81 -5.05 0.48
CA MET A 503 -0.61 -5.61 -0.13
C MET A 503 -0.90 -6.42 -1.40
N PHE A 504 -1.91 -7.28 -1.34
CA PHE A 504 -2.17 -8.23 -2.41
C PHE A 504 -3.33 -7.80 -3.32
N PRO A 505 -3.20 -7.99 -4.65
CA PRO A 505 -2.12 -8.73 -5.33
C PRO A 505 -0.91 -7.88 -5.74
N ARG A 506 -0.80 -6.60 -5.37
CA ARG A 506 0.26 -5.69 -5.81
C ARG A 506 1.67 -6.16 -5.46
N ALA A 507 1.84 -6.84 -4.33
CA ALA A 507 3.11 -7.44 -3.94
C ALA A 507 3.64 -8.45 -4.97
N LEU A 508 2.75 -9.12 -5.73
CA LEU A 508 3.14 -10.03 -6.81
C LEU A 508 3.75 -9.27 -7.99
N ALA A 509 3.26 -8.06 -8.28
CA ALA A 509 3.88 -7.22 -9.30
C ALA A 509 5.27 -6.72 -8.86
N VAL A 510 5.47 -6.45 -7.57
CA VAL A 510 6.81 -6.13 -7.03
C VAL A 510 7.76 -7.32 -7.18
N ALA A 511 7.28 -8.54 -6.89
CA ALA A 511 8.05 -9.76 -7.08
C ALA A 511 8.43 -9.94 -8.56
N GLU A 512 7.50 -9.72 -9.47
CA GLU A 512 7.71 -9.83 -10.92
C GLU A 512 8.79 -8.87 -11.42
N ILE A 513 8.66 -7.57 -11.15
CA ILE A 513 9.63 -6.57 -11.62
C ILE A 513 10.99 -6.67 -10.91
N GLY A 514 11.02 -7.24 -9.72
CA GLY A 514 12.25 -7.50 -8.97
C GLY A 514 13.01 -8.73 -9.46
N TRP A 515 12.29 -9.71 -9.99
CA TRP A 515 12.85 -10.99 -10.44
C TRP A 515 13.07 -11.07 -11.94
N THR A 516 12.04 -10.76 -12.74
CA THR A 516 12.02 -10.98 -14.19
C THR A 516 12.74 -9.85 -14.93
N GLU A 517 13.60 -10.22 -15.89
CA GLU A 517 14.25 -9.24 -16.76
C GLU A 517 13.21 -8.43 -17.56
N LYS A 518 13.47 -7.14 -17.73
CA LYS A 518 12.55 -6.21 -18.42
C LYS A 518 12.09 -6.72 -19.77
N ALA A 519 13.01 -7.32 -20.55
CA ALA A 519 12.74 -7.85 -21.87
C ALA A 519 11.86 -9.10 -21.88
N ASN A 520 11.77 -9.80 -20.74
CA ASN A 520 11.02 -11.07 -20.61
C ASN A 520 9.64 -10.88 -19.96
N LYS A 521 9.32 -9.67 -19.50
CA LYS A 521 8.02 -9.40 -18.87
C LYS A 521 6.87 -9.56 -19.88
N ASP A 522 5.93 -10.44 -19.56
CA ASP A 522 4.70 -10.65 -20.31
C ASP A 522 3.48 -10.28 -19.47
N SER A 523 2.88 -9.15 -19.79
CA SER A 523 1.72 -8.61 -19.07
C SER A 523 0.50 -9.55 -19.16
N LEU A 524 0.24 -10.13 -20.33
CA LEU A 524 -0.93 -11.00 -20.52
C LEU A 524 -0.79 -12.27 -19.68
N ASN A 525 0.38 -12.92 -19.73
CA ASN A 525 0.66 -14.10 -18.93
C ASN A 525 0.65 -13.79 -17.43
N PHE A 526 1.21 -12.66 -17.02
CA PHE A 526 1.18 -12.24 -15.61
C PHE A 526 -0.25 -12.11 -15.08
N PHE A 527 -1.12 -11.34 -15.75
CA PHE A 527 -2.50 -11.15 -15.30
C PHE A 527 -3.34 -12.43 -15.42
N LYS A 528 -3.11 -13.25 -16.43
CA LYS A 528 -3.73 -14.57 -16.57
C LYS A 528 -3.35 -15.47 -15.38
N THR A 529 -2.07 -15.52 -15.01
CA THR A 529 -1.57 -16.30 -13.88
C THR A 529 -2.09 -15.75 -12.56
N LEU A 530 -2.09 -14.42 -12.40
CA LEU A 530 -2.59 -13.74 -11.21
C LEU A 530 -4.04 -14.14 -10.91
N ASP A 531 -4.92 -14.06 -11.91
CA ASP A 531 -6.36 -14.24 -11.74
C ASP A 531 -6.81 -15.69 -11.73
N ASN A 532 -6.01 -16.60 -12.28
CA ASN A 532 -6.30 -18.03 -12.26
C ASN A 532 -5.62 -18.73 -11.07
N ASP A 533 -4.29 -18.85 -11.11
CA ASP A 533 -3.51 -19.75 -10.24
C ASP A 533 -3.09 -19.06 -8.94
N ALA A 534 -2.46 -17.87 -9.03
CA ALA A 534 -1.95 -17.18 -7.85
C ALA A 534 -3.08 -16.77 -6.89
N SER A 535 -4.25 -16.41 -7.41
CA SER A 535 -5.44 -16.10 -6.60
C SER A 535 -5.89 -17.30 -5.78
N LEU A 536 -5.87 -18.51 -6.36
CA LEU A 536 -6.19 -19.75 -5.64
C LEU A 536 -5.15 -20.07 -4.56
N ARG A 537 -3.85 -19.90 -4.86
CA ARG A 537 -2.77 -20.09 -3.87
C ARG A 537 -2.89 -19.12 -2.69
N MET A 538 -3.10 -17.83 -2.96
CA MET A 538 -3.35 -16.84 -1.90
C MET A 538 -4.57 -17.24 -1.05
N ARG A 539 -5.64 -17.76 -1.69
CA ARG A 539 -6.83 -18.22 -0.98
C ARG A 539 -6.55 -19.45 -0.09
N GLN A 540 -5.68 -20.40 -0.50
CA GLN A 540 -5.26 -21.52 0.35
C GLN A 540 -4.59 -21.04 1.64
N HIS A 541 -3.82 -19.98 1.57
CA HIS A 541 -3.22 -19.31 2.74
C HIS A 541 -4.19 -18.40 3.49
N GLY A 542 -5.46 -18.32 3.08
CA GLY A 542 -6.47 -17.44 3.70
C GLY A 542 -6.15 -15.96 3.57
N ILE A 543 -5.46 -15.54 2.51
CA ILE A 543 -5.14 -14.13 2.24
C ILE A 543 -6.40 -13.39 1.78
N ASN A 544 -6.68 -12.27 2.41
CA ASN A 544 -7.73 -11.34 2.01
C ASN A 544 -7.21 -10.38 0.94
N PHE A 545 -7.04 -10.85 -0.29
CA PHE A 545 -6.51 -10.02 -1.37
C PHE A 545 -7.62 -9.23 -2.10
N HIS A 546 -7.22 -8.12 -2.71
CA HIS A 546 -8.12 -7.27 -3.50
C HIS A 546 -8.55 -7.97 -4.80
N ILE A 547 -9.84 -7.92 -5.05
CA ILE A 547 -10.49 -8.27 -6.32
C ILE A 547 -11.09 -6.99 -6.90
N PRO A 548 -10.93 -6.70 -8.21
CA PRO A 548 -11.46 -5.48 -8.81
C PRO A 548 -12.93 -5.23 -8.48
N ILE A 549 -13.25 -4.01 -8.10
CA ILE A 549 -14.61 -3.63 -7.71
C ILE A 549 -15.32 -3.04 -8.93
N PRO A 550 -16.44 -3.62 -9.41
CA PRO A 550 -17.23 -3.05 -10.48
C PRO A 550 -17.91 -1.77 -10.01
N VAL A 551 -17.76 -0.70 -10.79
CA VAL A 551 -18.36 0.61 -10.49
C VAL A 551 -19.03 1.17 -11.72
N GLN A 552 -19.97 2.10 -11.52
CA GLN A 552 -20.53 2.87 -12.62
C GLN A 552 -19.42 3.66 -13.31
N GLU A 553 -19.42 3.67 -14.62
CA GLU A 553 -18.48 4.47 -15.40
C GLU A 553 -18.67 5.97 -15.09
N GLY A 554 -17.58 6.71 -15.05
CA GLY A 554 -17.56 8.11 -14.65
C GLY A 554 -17.40 8.26 -13.13
N ARG A 555 -18.46 8.29 -12.36
CA ARG A 555 -18.41 8.48 -10.91
C ARG A 555 -19.20 7.40 -10.14
N ALA A 556 -18.66 6.97 -9.01
CA ALA A 556 -19.37 6.06 -8.13
C ALA A 556 -20.44 6.83 -7.34
N TYR A 557 -21.70 6.50 -7.58
CA TYR A 557 -22.83 7.02 -6.82
C TYR A 557 -23.30 5.98 -5.80
N LYS A 558 -23.55 6.41 -4.56
CA LYS A 558 -24.28 5.58 -3.58
C LYS A 558 -25.77 5.54 -3.90
N ARG A 559 -26.30 6.66 -4.43
CA ARG A 559 -27.69 6.84 -4.85
C ARG A 559 -27.75 7.44 -6.24
N GLN A 560 -28.44 6.79 -7.17
CA GLN A 560 -28.64 7.25 -8.54
C GLN A 560 -30.14 7.43 -8.82
N ALA A 561 -30.58 8.68 -8.93
CA ALA A 561 -31.94 9.02 -9.34
C ALA A 561 -32.09 8.95 -10.86
N PHE A 562 -33.31 8.65 -11.31
CA PHE A 562 -33.71 8.72 -12.72
C PHE A 562 -35.26 8.93 -12.82
N VAL A 563 -35.72 9.41 -13.97
CA VAL A 563 -37.16 9.74 -14.14
C VAL A 563 -37.89 8.59 -14.82
N ASP A 564 -37.49 8.18 -16.01
CA ASP A 564 -38.17 7.14 -16.77
C ASP A 564 -37.41 5.82 -16.82
N GLU A 565 -36.24 5.85 -17.46
CA GLU A 565 -35.30 4.73 -17.62
C GLU A 565 -33.90 5.27 -17.52
N ILE A 566 -33.00 4.48 -16.95
CA ILE A 566 -31.57 4.78 -16.94
C ILE A 566 -30.77 3.60 -17.49
N SER A 567 -29.74 3.90 -18.24
CA SER A 567 -28.73 2.94 -18.73
C SER A 567 -27.44 3.12 -17.94
N VAL A 568 -27.03 2.09 -17.21
CA VAL A 568 -25.88 2.14 -16.27
C VAL A 568 -24.70 1.39 -16.85
N PRO A 569 -23.72 2.08 -17.44
CA PRO A 569 -22.47 1.46 -17.87
C PRO A 569 -21.61 1.12 -16.66
N ILE A 570 -21.03 -0.09 -16.66
CA ILE A 570 -20.17 -0.58 -15.57
C ILE A 570 -18.76 -0.80 -16.08
N THR A 571 -17.80 -0.44 -15.24
CA THR A 571 -16.36 -0.63 -15.49
C THR A 571 -15.66 -1.20 -14.25
N SER A 572 -14.42 -1.64 -14.42
CA SER A 572 -13.52 -2.06 -13.34
C SER A 572 -12.08 -1.65 -13.65
N VAL A 573 -11.21 -1.64 -12.65
CA VAL A 573 -9.81 -1.21 -12.77
C VAL A 573 -8.97 -2.06 -13.72
N ARG A 574 -9.41 -3.31 -13.97
CA ARG A 574 -8.87 -4.21 -15.01
C ARG A 574 -9.97 -5.15 -15.48
N PRO A 575 -9.84 -5.79 -16.67
CA PRO A 575 -10.84 -6.69 -17.19
C PRO A 575 -11.10 -7.88 -16.27
N VAL A 576 -12.36 -8.06 -15.86
CA VAL A 576 -12.86 -9.21 -15.09
C VAL A 576 -14.30 -9.51 -15.53
N LYS A 577 -14.75 -10.74 -15.29
CA LYS A 577 -16.17 -11.05 -15.48
C LYS A 577 -16.99 -10.34 -14.40
N ILE A 578 -17.96 -9.55 -14.80
CA ILE A 578 -18.85 -8.83 -13.88
C ILE A 578 -20.22 -9.50 -13.89
N VAL A 579 -20.78 -9.71 -12.71
CA VAL A 579 -22.15 -10.22 -12.50
C VAL A 579 -22.95 -9.23 -11.65
N TYR A 580 -24.28 -9.23 -11.81
CA TYR A 580 -25.13 -8.31 -11.08
C TYR A 580 -26.51 -8.89 -10.75
N THR A 581 -27.16 -8.27 -9.76
CA THR A 581 -28.58 -8.47 -9.40
C THR A 581 -29.28 -7.12 -9.26
N THR A 582 -30.61 -7.11 -9.45
CA THR A 582 -31.44 -5.91 -9.29
C THR A 582 -32.53 -6.09 -8.22
N ASP A 583 -32.59 -7.26 -7.60
CA ASP A 583 -33.53 -7.60 -6.52
C ASP A 583 -32.94 -7.41 -5.11
N GLY A 584 -31.69 -6.91 -5.02
CA GLY A 584 -30.98 -6.72 -3.77
C GLY A 584 -30.30 -7.97 -3.20
N SER A 585 -30.43 -9.13 -3.86
CA SER A 585 -29.69 -10.35 -3.49
C SER A 585 -28.18 -10.19 -3.77
N GLU A 586 -27.34 -10.96 -3.05
CA GLU A 586 -25.90 -10.95 -3.34
C GLU A 586 -25.61 -11.65 -4.66
N PRO A 587 -24.86 -11.01 -5.58
CA PRO A 587 -24.43 -11.63 -6.83
C PRO A 587 -23.60 -12.91 -6.58
N ASN A 588 -23.82 -13.93 -7.39
CA ASN A 588 -23.12 -15.21 -7.36
C ASN A 588 -22.81 -15.70 -8.77
N ALA A 589 -22.20 -16.88 -8.90
CA ALA A 589 -21.79 -17.43 -10.20
C ALA A 589 -22.98 -17.65 -11.19
N GLY A 590 -24.19 -17.79 -10.70
CA GLY A 590 -25.42 -17.94 -11.49
C GLY A 590 -26.15 -16.61 -11.78
N SER A 591 -25.67 -15.48 -11.26
CA SER A 591 -26.29 -14.18 -11.49
C SER A 591 -26.07 -13.69 -12.93
N GLN A 592 -26.85 -12.68 -13.32
CA GLN A 592 -26.76 -12.08 -14.65
C GLN A 592 -25.35 -11.58 -14.94
N VAL A 593 -24.82 -11.89 -16.12
CA VAL A 593 -23.50 -11.42 -16.56
C VAL A 593 -23.65 -10.06 -17.24
N TYR A 594 -22.82 -9.11 -16.83
CA TYR A 594 -22.72 -7.81 -17.48
C TYR A 594 -22.06 -7.93 -18.85
N THR A 595 -22.79 -7.60 -19.91
CA THR A 595 -22.29 -7.60 -21.30
C THR A 595 -22.56 -6.28 -22.02
N SER A 596 -23.46 -5.46 -21.50
CA SER A 596 -23.83 -4.15 -22.02
C SER A 596 -24.43 -3.30 -20.89
N PRO A 597 -24.55 -1.99 -21.03
CA PRO A 597 -25.12 -1.11 -20.01
C PRO A 597 -26.47 -1.62 -19.48
N ILE A 598 -26.58 -1.67 -18.14
CA ILE A 598 -27.75 -2.22 -17.45
C ILE A 598 -28.90 -1.23 -17.54
N LYS A 599 -30.01 -1.67 -18.13
CA LYS A 599 -31.24 -0.87 -18.23
C LYS A 599 -32.10 -1.05 -16.99
N ILE A 600 -32.42 0.04 -16.30
CA ILE A 600 -33.23 0.05 -15.09
C ILE A 600 -34.45 0.97 -15.29
N LYS A 601 -35.65 0.43 -15.03
CA LYS A 601 -36.91 1.13 -15.22
C LYS A 601 -37.72 1.36 -13.92
N GLU A 602 -37.37 0.62 -12.88
CA GLU A 602 -37.98 0.71 -11.57
C GLU A 602 -36.93 0.85 -10.49
N SER A 603 -37.28 1.44 -9.35
CA SER A 603 -36.38 1.56 -8.20
C SER A 603 -35.93 0.19 -7.74
N CYS A 604 -34.63 0.05 -7.52
CA CYS A 604 -34.00 -1.21 -7.09
C CYS A 604 -32.66 -0.98 -6.39
N THR A 605 -32.16 -2.01 -5.74
CA THR A 605 -30.77 -2.07 -5.31
C THR A 605 -29.97 -2.85 -6.34
N LEU A 606 -29.18 -2.14 -7.15
CA LEU A 606 -28.24 -2.75 -8.09
C LEU A 606 -27.02 -3.22 -7.30
N ARG A 607 -26.79 -4.54 -7.23
CA ARG A 607 -25.57 -5.11 -6.66
C ARG A 607 -24.70 -5.69 -7.76
N LEU A 608 -23.40 -5.48 -7.61
CA LEU A 608 -22.36 -5.85 -8.57
C LEU A 608 -21.28 -6.69 -7.88
N ALA A 609 -20.71 -7.65 -8.60
CA ALA A 609 -19.54 -8.41 -8.15
C ALA A 609 -18.65 -8.76 -9.32
N SER A 610 -17.35 -8.94 -9.04
CA SER A 610 -16.38 -9.51 -9.98
C SER A 610 -16.20 -11.00 -9.76
N ILE A 611 -16.03 -11.76 -10.85
CA ILE A 611 -15.63 -13.16 -10.82
C ILE A 611 -14.28 -13.28 -11.54
N LEU A 612 -13.27 -13.74 -10.81
CA LEU A 612 -11.98 -14.08 -11.41
C LEU A 612 -12.09 -15.34 -12.26
N PRO A 613 -11.23 -15.56 -13.25
CA PRO A 613 -11.18 -16.82 -14.01
C PRO A 613 -11.02 -18.07 -13.13
N SER A 614 -10.39 -17.95 -11.97
CA SER A 614 -10.31 -19.00 -10.93
C SER A 614 -11.66 -19.37 -10.29
N GLY A 615 -12.73 -18.65 -10.61
CA GLY A 615 -14.05 -18.80 -9.98
C GLY A 615 -14.24 -18.07 -8.66
N ILE A 616 -13.23 -17.36 -8.17
CA ILE A 616 -13.33 -16.57 -6.93
C ILE A 616 -14.20 -15.34 -7.20
N ILE A 617 -15.20 -15.11 -6.35
CA ILE A 617 -16.11 -13.98 -6.40
C ILE A 617 -15.69 -12.97 -5.34
N GLY A 618 -15.71 -11.69 -5.68
CA GLY A 618 -15.41 -10.59 -4.76
C GLY A 618 -15.62 -9.23 -5.40
N GLY A 619 -15.02 -8.19 -4.83
CA GLY A 619 -15.18 -6.84 -5.36
C GLY A 619 -16.65 -6.38 -5.35
N MET A 620 -17.35 -6.57 -4.24
CA MET A 620 -18.79 -6.25 -4.12
C MET A 620 -19.01 -4.73 -4.12
N ASN A 621 -20.05 -4.30 -4.83
CA ASN A 621 -20.54 -2.93 -4.83
C ASN A 621 -22.06 -2.90 -4.83
N SER A 622 -22.66 -1.81 -4.34
CA SER A 622 -24.10 -1.63 -4.26
C SER A 622 -24.48 -0.18 -4.55
N ILE A 623 -25.46 0.02 -5.42
CA ILE A 623 -25.98 1.33 -5.82
C ILE A 623 -27.49 1.35 -5.62
N GLN A 624 -28.01 2.34 -4.90
CA GLN A 624 -29.46 2.56 -4.78
C GLN A 624 -29.96 3.27 -6.05
N MET A 625 -30.70 2.56 -6.87
CA MET A 625 -31.35 3.09 -8.08
C MET A 625 -32.73 3.58 -7.70
N VAL A 626 -33.02 4.88 -7.88
CA VAL A 626 -34.25 5.50 -7.40
C VAL A 626 -35.00 6.17 -8.54
N LYS A 627 -36.14 5.60 -8.93
CA LYS A 627 -37.06 6.23 -9.87
C LYS A 627 -37.85 7.30 -9.14
N GLU A 628 -37.79 8.54 -9.58
CA GLU A 628 -38.47 9.65 -8.94
C GLU A 628 -38.86 10.72 -9.98
N PRO A 629 -40.01 11.41 -9.80
CA PRO A 629 -40.34 12.54 -10.64
C PRO A 629 -39.44 13.72 -10.36
N TYR A 630 -39.37 14.66 -11.30
CA TYR A 630 -38.71 15.95 -11.04
C TYR A 630 -39.35 16.63 -9.84
N LEU A 631 -38.59 16.97 -8.82
CA LEU A 631 -39.06 17.80 -7.71
C LEU A 631 -39.43 19.19 -8.22
N PRO A 632 -40.56 19.74 -7.83
CA PRO A 632 -40.99 21.07 -8.26
C PRO A 632 -40.12 22.14 -7.60
N ALA A 633 -39.80 23.18 -8.37
CA ALA A 633 -39.16 24.35 -7.82
C ALA A 633 -40.10 25.10 -6.87
N VAL A 634 -39.50 25.78 -5.89
CA VAL A 634 -40.27 26.68 -4.98
C VAL A 634 -40.26 28.11 -5.51
N GLU A 635 -41.38 28.80 -5.36
CA GLU A 635 -41.44 30.23 -5.66
C GLU A 635 -40.78 31.04 -4.54
N LYS A 636 -39.86 31.93 -4.93
CA LYS A 636 -39.19 32.84 -4.02
C LYS A 636 -39.17 34.25 -4.62
N LYS A 637 -39.90 35.18 -3.99
CA LYS A 637 -40.07 36.55 -4.54
C LYS A 637 -38.90 37.49 -4.20
N ASP A 638 -38.27 37.33 -3.03
CA ASP A 638 -37.23 38.22 -2.52
C ASP A 638 -35.95 37.42 -2.20
N ALA A 639 -35.31 36.89 -3.25
CA ALA A 639 -34.11 36.10 -3.10
C ALA A 639 -32.88 36.99 -2.92
N GLU A 640 -32.27 36.99 -1.75
CA GLU A 640 -30.96 37.57 -1.50
C GLU A 640 -29.87 36.53 -1.70
N GLN A 641 -28.74 36.92 -2.27
CA GLN A 641 -27.58 36.03 -2.42
C GLN A 641 -27.01 35.58 -1.06
N GLY A 642 -26.55 34.33 -1.02
CA GLY A 642 -25.91 33.72 0.12
C GLY A 642 -26.77 32.70 0.87
N LEU A 643 -26.30 32.25 2.01
CA LEU A 643 -26.93 31.25 2.86
C LEU A 643 -26.97 31.74 4.32
N ASN A 644 -27.90 31.21 5.10
CA ASN A 644 -27.85 31.31 6.56
C ASN A 644 -26.91 30.26 7.10
N LEU A 645 -26.03 30.64 8.02
CA LEU A 645 -25.06 29.78 8.70
C LEU A 645 -25.43 29.66 10.17
N HIS A 646 -25.47 28.44 10.65
CA HIS A 646 -25.67 28.05 12.05
C HIS A 646 -24.45 27.26 12.52
N VAL A 647 -23.75 27.76 13.53
CA VAL A 647 -22.56 27.12 14.10
C VAL A 647 -22.85 26.61 15.49
N ALA A 648 -22.55 25.35 15.73
CA ALA A 648 -22.60 24.67 17.02
C ALA A 648 -21.18 24.40 17.49
N TYR A 649 -20.83 24.83 18.69
CA TYR A 649 -19.53 24.54 19.30
C TYR A 649 -19.63 23.30 20.18
N GLY A 650 -18.67 22.39 19.99
CA GLY A 650 -18.59 21.11 20.68
C GLY A 650 -18.21 19.98 19.74
N LEU A 651 -17.96 18.81 20.32
CA LEU A 651 -17.60 17.61 19.57
C LEU A 651 -18.87 16.83 19.16
N PHE A 652 -19.19 16.90 17.88
CA PHE A 652 -20.29 16.17 17.27
C PHE A 652 -19.71 15.14 16.28
N LYS A 653 -20.22 13.93 16.26
CA LYS A 653 -19.75 12.85 15.39
C LYS A 653 -20.62 12.65 14.14
N LYS A 654 -21.92 12.92 14.28
CA LYS A 654 -22.93 12.72 13.24
C LYS A 654 -23.90 13.90 13.17
N SER A 655 -24.56 14.06 12.05
CA SER A 655 -25.60 15.08 11.88
C SER A 655 -26.72 14.94 12.89
N ALA A 656 -27.07 13.72 13.30
CA ALA A 656 -28.06 13.46 14.33
C ALA A 656 -27.71 14.04 15.70
N ASP A 657 -26.45 14.20 16.03
CA ASP A 657 -26.00 14.77 17.31
C ASP A 657 -26.38 16.25 17.45
N LEU A 658 -26.59 16.93 16.31
CA LEU A 658 -27.01 18.34 16.26
C LEU A 658 -28.51 18.55 16.54
N HIS A 659 -29.35 17.51 16.52
CA HIS A 659 -30.80 17.63 16.67
C HIS A 659 -31.21 18.22 18.02
N ASN A 660 -30.43 18.00 19.05
CA ASN A 660 -30.69 18.48 20.41
C ASN A 660 -29.85 19.69 20.80
N TYR A 661 -29.11 20.27 19.85
CA TYR A 661 -28.29 21.46 20.12
C TYR A 661 -29.14 22.72 19.99
N TYR A 662 -29.04 23.67 20.93
CA TYR A 662 -29.88 24.87 20.99
C TYR A 662 -29.09 26.18 21.12
N GLU A 663 -27.78 26.14 21.35
CA GLU A 663 -26.95 27.34 21.53
C GLU A 663 -26.28 27.79 20.22
N TRP A 664 -27.06 27.85 19.13
CA TRP A 664 -26.56 28.17 17.81
C TRP A 664 -26.06 29.61 17.69
N THR A 665 -24.85 29.77 17.13
CA THR A 665 -24.38 31.05 16.66
C THR A 665 -24.76 31.25 15.21
N ASN A 666 -25.55 32.28 14.93
CA ASN A 666 -26.16 32.50 13.61
C ASN A 666 -25.43 33.64 12.87
N SER A 667 -25.18 33.45 11.58
CA SER A 667 -24.58 34.42 10.68
C SER A 667 -25.03 34.19 9.23
N LYS A 668 -24.47 34.97 8.29
CA LYS A 668 -24.74 34.86 6.85
C LYS A 668 -23.42 34.63 6.14
N ILE A 669 -23.45 33.76 5.12
CA ILE A 669 -22.28 33.43 4.28
C ILE A 669 -22.64 33.60 2.80
N LYS A 670 -21.61 33.80 1.96
CA LYS A 670 -21.77 33.90 0.50
C LYS A 670 -21.71 32.53 -0.18
N GLY A 671 -20.92 31.62 0.36
CA GLY A 671 -20.73 30.28 -0.22
C GLY A 671 -20.23 29.26 0.81
N PHE A 672 -20.19 28.01 0.41
CA PHE A 672 -19.84 26.88 1.29
C PHE A 672 -18.38 26.93 1.80
N GLU A 673 -17.50 27.66 1.16
CA GLU A 673 -16.10 27.83 1.61
C GLU A 673 -16.02 28.52 2.99
N GLU A 674 -17.02 29.30 3.34
CA GLU A 674 -17.12 29.98 4.62
C GLU A 674 -17.67 29.09 5.76
N LEU A 675 -18.10 27.87 5.48
CA LEU A 675 -18.42 26.86 6.50
C LEU A 675 -17.17 26.44 7.31
N HIS A 676 -16.00 26.56 6.70
CA HIS A 676 -14.73 26.16 7.31
C HIS A 676 -14.11 27.32 8.08
N VAL A 677 -14.11 27.25 9.40
CA VAL A 677 -13.42 28.19 10.29
C VAL A 677 -11.93 27.82 10.33
N LYS A 678 -11.06 28.71 9.87
CA LYS A 678 -9.60 28.50 9.95
C LYS A 678 -9.14 28.59 11.40
N ASN A 679 -8.41 27.58 11.87
CA ASN A 679 -7.86 27.48 13.23
C ASN A 679 -8.91 27.76 14.33
N PRO A 680 -9.98 26.98 14.40
CA PRO A 680 -11.00 27.17 15.42
C PRO A 680 -10.39 26.91 16.80
N ALA A 681 -10.71 27.79 17.76
CA ALA A 681 -10.27 27.62 19.15
C ALA A 681 -10.92 26.40 19.83
N ASN A 682 -12.06 25.94 19.31
CA ASN A 682 -12.85 24.82 19.81
C ASN A 682 -13.36 23.98 18.65
N ASP A 683 -13.66 22.70 18.92
CA ASP A 683 -14.40 21.84 17.98
C ASP A 683 -15.75 22.47 17.66
N TYR A 684 -16.16 22.39 16.40
CA TYR A 684 -17.42 22.96 15.95
C TYR A 684 -18.05 22.11 14.84
N SER A 685 -19.34 22.31 14.65
CA SER A 685 -20.09 21.84 13.49
C SER A 685 -20.92 22.98 12.93
N ALA A 686 -21.26 22.92 11.66
CA ALA A 686 -21.97 24.00 11.01
C ALA A 686 -23.07 23.47 10.08
N VAL A 687 -24.14 24.24 9.98
CA VAL A 687 -25.25 23.98 9.05
C VAL A 687 -25.45 25.23 8.21
N ALA A 688 -25.34 25.09 6.88
CA ALA A 688 -25.70 26.14 5.94
C ALA A 688 -27.04 25.82 5.30
N GLU A 689 -27.96 26.77 5.32
CA GLU A 689 -29.32 26.60 4.79
C GLU A 689 -29.73 27.77 3.87
N GLY A 690 -30.43 27.42 2.81
CA GLY A 690 -30.94 28.39 1.85
C GLY A 690 -31.54 27.73 0.62
N TYR A 691 -31.28 28.32 -0.51
CA TYR A 691 -31.79 27.83 -1.80
C TYR A 691 -30.65 27.77 -2.81
N ILE A 692 -30.71 26.77 -3.70
CA ILE A 692 -29.87 26.67 -4.88
C ILE A 692 -30.71 26.91 -6.13
N MET A 693 -30.21 27.74 -7.06
CA MET A 693 -30.84 27.98 -8.34
C MET A 693 -30.41 26.92 -9.35
N ILE A 694 -31.36 26.13 -9.81
CA ILE A 694 -31.19 25.11 -10.86
C ILE A 694 -31.54 25.73 -12.22
N PRO A 695 -30.63 25.73 -13.20
CA PRO A 695 -30.81 26.46 -14.44
C PRO A 695 -31.77 25.84 -15.42
N GLU A 696 -32.02 24.52 -15.34
CA GLU A 696 -32.93 23.76 -16.25
C GLU A 696 -33.39 22.45 -15.60
N ASP A 697 -34.40 21.83 -16.16
CA ASP A 697 -34.84 20.50 -15.70
C ASP A 697 -33.76 19.45 -15.94
N GLY A 698 -33.46 18.60 -14.95
CA GLY A 698 -32.45 17.55 -15.10
C GLY A 698 -32.26 16.70 -13.85
N VAL A 699 -31.47 15.65 -13.98
CA VAL A 699 -30.97 14.88 -12.85
C VAL A 699 -29.61 15.45 -12.45
N TYR A 700 -29.55 15.99 -11.24
CA TYR A 700 -28.34 16.65 -10.72
C TYR A 700 -27.60 15.77 -9.73
N GLY A 701 -26.31 15.62 -9.96
CA GLY A 701 -25.39 14.96 -9.03
C GLY A 701 -24.80 15.96 -8.05
N PHE A 702 -24.70 15.57 -6.79
CA PHE A 702 -24.01 16.31 -5.74
C PHE A 702 -22.89 15.46 -5.14
N ALA A 703 -21.74 16.08 -4.93
CA ALA A 703 -20.59 15.52 -4.23
C ALA A 703 -20.10 16.51 -3.20
N SER A 704 -19.69 16.05 -2.03
CA SER A 704 -19.30 16.93 -0.95
C SER A 704 -18.19 16.33 -0.08
N GLU A 705 -17.35 17.20 0.47
CA GLU A 705 -16.46 16.90 1.59
C GLU A 705 -17.16 17.11 2.96
N ASN A 706 -18.43 17.59 2.93
CA ASN A 706 -19.25 17.75 4.12
C ASN A 706 -19.99 16.45 4.46
N ASN A 707 -20.58 16.37 5.65
CA ASN A 707 -21.29 15.18 6.09
C ASN A 707 -22.51 14.89 5.23
N GLN A 708 -23.37 15.91 5.01
CA GLN A 708 -24.58 15.72 4.22
C GLN A 708 -24.85 16.92 3.32
N VAL A 709 -25.37 16.63 2.12
CA VAL A 709 -26.04 17.59 1.26
C VAL A 709 -27.49 17.13 1.11
N ILE A 710 -28.41 18.00 1.50
CA ILE A 710 -29.85 17.76 1.53
C ILE A 710 -30.50 18.74 0.55
N ILE A 711 -31.29 18.23 -0.40
CA ILE A 711 -32.04 19.00 -1.39
C ILE A 711 -33.53 18.70 -1.23
N ASP A 712 -34.35 19.73 -1.01
CA ASP A 712 -35.78 19.59 -0.78
C ASP A 712 -36.11 18.47 0.22
N ASP A 713 -35.44 18.50 1.36
CA ASP A 713 -35.55 17.56 2.47
C ASP A 713 -35.09 16.10 2.15
N LYS A 714 -34.49 15.85 0.97
CA LYS A 714 -33.86 14.57 0.61
C LYS A 714 -32.36 14.61 0.82
N VAL A 715 -31.81 13.65 1.54
CA VAL A 715 -30.37 13.45 1.65
C VAL A 715 -29.86 12.92 0.32
N VAL A 716 -29.05 13.74 -0.39
CA VAL A 716 -28.53 13.42 -1.72
C VAL A 716 -27.09 12.94 -1.64
N ALA A 717 -26.23 13.63 -0.89
CA ALA A 717 -24.88 13.16 -0.57
C ALA A 717 -24.82 12.88 0.94
N ASP A 718 -24.33 11.70 1.30
CA ASP A 718 -24.33 11.24 2.69
C ASP A 718 -22.99 10.57 3.06
N LYS A 719 -22.33 11.13 4.06
CA LYS A 719 -21.10 10.63 4.66
C LYS A 719 -21.21 10.48 6.17
N ASP A 720 -22.40 10.55 6.71
CA ASP A 720 -22.60 10.61 8.15
C ASP A 720 -22.07 9.37 8.88
N ASN A 721 -22.09 8.22 8.20
CA ASN A 721 -21.53 6.96 8.69
C ASN A 721 -20.14 6.63 8.14
N ASP A 722 -19.54 7.51 7.31
CA ASP A 722 -18.20 7.29 6.79
C ASP A 722 -17.18 7.63 7.88
N VAL A 723 -16.17 6.78 8.05
CA VAL A 723 -15.07 7.02 9.00
C VAL A 723 -14.24 8.22 8.53
N VAL A 724 -13.96 8.31 7.23
CA VAL A 724 -13.21 9.42 6.62
C VAL A 724 -14.15 10.38 5.93
N LYS A 725 -14.18 11.61 6.40
CA LYS A 725 -15.12 12.64 5.95
C LYS A 725 -14.51 13.70 5.04
N ARG A 726 -13.18 13.80 4.98
CA ARG A 726 -12.45 14.85 4.26
C ARG A 726 -12.38 14.71 2.74
N PHE A 727 -12.79 13.57 2.15
CA PHE A 727 -12.76 13.37 0.71
C PHE A 727 -14.13 13.61 0.06
N LEU A 728 -14.12 13.94 -1.25
CA LEU A 728 -15.33 14.04 -2.06
C LEU A 728 -15.95 12.65 -2.30
N SER A 729 -16.69 12.16 -1.35
CA SER A 729 -17.34 10.87 -1.34
C SER A 729 -18.83 11.00 -0.99
N GLY A 730 -19.55 9.90 -0.92
CA GLY A 730 -20.98 9.91 -0.59
C GLY A 730 -21.87 10.54 -1.65
N CYS A 731 -21.42 10.54 -2.93
CA CYS A 731 -22.14 11.18 -4.02
C CYS A 731 -23.50 10.55 -4.29
N GLY A 732 -24.50 11.39 -4.62
CA GLY A 732 -25.81 10.96 -5.05
C GLY A 732 -26.44 11.93 -6.04
N THR A 733 -27.57 11.53 -6.62
CA THR A 733 -28.27 12.35 -7.60
C THR A 733 -29.74 12.55 -7.20
N VAL A 734 -30.33 13.62 -7.73
CA VAL A 734 -31.76 13.98 -7.52
C VAL A 734 -32.31 14.62 -8.79
N ALA A 735 -33.56 14.33 -9.10
CA ALA A 735 -34.26 14.90 -10.26
C ALA A 735 -34.92 16.24 -9.87
N LEU A 736 -34.54 17.35 -10.54
CA LEU A 736 -34.97 18.71 -10.19
C LEU A 736 -35.57 19.45 -11.40
N LYS A 737 -36.63 20.19 -11.17
CA LYS A 737 -37.12 21.21 -12.12
C LYS A 737 -36.23 22.43 -12.10
N LYS A 738 -36.26 23.22 -13.16
CA LYS A 738 -35.65 24.56 -13.22
C LYS A 738 -36.23 25.46 -12.13
N GLY A 739 -35.41 26.16 -11.37
CA GLY A 739 -35.84 27.14 -10.38
C GLY A 739 -35.12 26.94 -9.02
N PHE A 740 -35.70 27.51 -7.98
CA PHE A 740 -35.14 27.41 -6.64
C PHE A 740 -35.50 26.10 -5.96
N HIS A 741 -34.50 25.49 -5.33
CA HIS A 741 -34.67 24.30 -4.48
C HIS A 741 -34.02 24.56 -3.12
N LYS A 742 -34.64 24.08 -2.05
CA LYS A 742 -34.00 24.17 -0.72
C LYS A 742 -32.69 23.40 -0.71
N ILE A 743 -31.67 24.00 -0.15
CA ILE A 743 -30.39 23.34 0.09
C ILE A 743 -30.00 23.48 1.55
N LYS A 744 -29.61 22.38 2.15
CA LYS A 744 -29.02 22.30 3.47
C LYS A 744 -27.74 21.48 3.41
N VAL A 745 -26.66 22.04 3.93
CA VAL A 745 -25.36 21.36 4.00
C VAL A 745 -24.94 21.27 5.46
N VAL A 746 -24.66 20.05 5.90
CA VAL A 746 -24.20 19.76 7.26
C VAL A 746 -22.72 19.49 7.24
N PHE A 747 -21.96 20.29 7.95
CA PHE A 747 -20.55 20.10 8.21
C PHE A 747 -20.35 19.65 9.66
N ILE A 748 -19.71 18.51 9.86
CA ILE A 748 -19.28 18.04 11.18
C ILE A 748 -17.76 18.18 11.24
N GLY A 749 -17.26 18.98 12.15
CA GLY A 749 -15.84 19.26 12.33
C GLY A 749 -15.03 18.08 12.89
N TYR A 750 -15.69 16.96 13.08
CA TYR A 750 -15.08 15.74 13.56
C TYR A 750 -14.52 14.88 12.40
N ASN A 751 -13.30 14.42 12.57
CA ASN A 751 -12.59 13.61 11.59
C ASN A 751 -12.21 12.26 12.21
N GLY A 752 -12.86 11.18 11.78
CA GLY A 752 -12.59 9.82 12.26
C GLY A 752 -11.31 9.18 11.71
N ASP A 753 -10.42 9.94 11.06
CA ASP A 753 -9.30 9.38 10.30
C ASP A 753 -7.89 9.75 10.81
N GLY A 754 -7.75 10.38 11.97
CA GLY A 754 -6.47 10.77 12.53
C GLY A 754 -5.93 12.13 12.07
N TRP A 755 -6.58 12.79 11.11
CA TRP A 755 -6.14 14.10 10.64
C TRP A 755 -6.86 15.24 11.33
N PRO A 756 -6.17 16.36 11.58
CA PRO A 756 -6.82 17.55 12.13
C PRO A 756 -7.96 18.04 11.25
N THR A 757 -9.02 18.55 11.86
CA THR A 757 -10.22 19.03 11.16
C THR A 757 -9.96 20.20 10.22
N TYR A 758 -8.88 20.97 10.41
CA TYR A 758 -8.51 22.06 9.51
C TYR A 758 -8.09 21.58 8.10
N TYR A 759 -7.87 20.27 7.89
CA TYR A 759 -7.69 19.69 6.55
C TYR A 759 -9.02 19.44 5.84
N ASN A 760 -10.16 19.53 6.54
CA ASN A 760 -11.46 19.35 5.91
C ASN A 760 -11.80 20.61 5.10
N ASN A 761 -12.31 20.39 3.88
CA ASN A 761 -12.85 21.46 3.05
C ASN A 761 -14.37 21.40 3.06
N ALA A 762 -15.01 22.57 3.01
CA ALA A 762 -16.47 22.66 2.94
C ALA A 762 -17.00 22.67 1.49
N ASN A 763 -16.28 22.06 0.55
CA ASN A 763 -16.63 22.06 -0.85
C ASN A 763 -17.91 21.25 -1.13
N VAL A 764 -18.80 21.84 -1.93
CA VAL A 764 -19.92 21.15 -2.57
C VAL A 764 -19.75 21.27 -4.09
N GLN A 765 -19.89 20.18 -4.79
CA GLN A 765 -19.85 20.11 -6.24
C GLN A 765 -21.19 19.67 -6.80
N ILE A 766 -21.51 20.14 -8.00
CA ILE A 766 -22.74 19.83 -8.74
C ILE A 766 -22.42 19.50 -10.20
N CYS A 767 -23.22 18.62 -10.81
CA CYS A 767 -23.23 18.39 -12.26
C CYS A 767 -24.64 18.04 -12.73
N ASN A 768 -24.94 18.30 -13.99
CA ASN A 768 -26.16 17.78 -14.64
C ASN A 768 -25.83 16.43 -15.29
N THR A 769 -26.23 15.33 -14.66
CA THR A 769 -25.94 13.96 -15.14
C THR A 769 -26.74 13.61 -16.40
N SER A 770 -27.89 14.26 -16.62
CA SER A 770 -28.68 14.09 -17.84
C SER A 770 -27.95 14.59 -19.09
N LYS A 771 -26.92 15.44 -18.91
CA LYS A 771 -26.07 15.99 -19.98
C LYS A 771 -24.65 15.46 -19.97
N ASN A 772 -24.36 14.48 -19.12
CA ASN A 772 -22.98 13.96 -18.92
C ASN A 772 -21.96 15.05 -18.53
N GLU A 773 -22.39 16.07 -17.78
CA GLU A 773 -21.50 17.12 -17.30
C GLU A 773 -20.53 16.61 -16.25
N ASN A 774 -19.31 17.19 -16.24
CA ASN A 774 -18.37 16.99 -15.16
C ASN A 774 -18.81 17.77 -13.91
N PHE A 775 -18.43 17.26 -12.74
CA PHE A 775 -18.64 17.97 -11.47
C PHE A 775 -17.87 19.30 -11.46
N ARG A 776 -18.54 20.36 -11.05
CA ARG A 776 -17.99 21.69 -10.82
C ARG A 776 -18.39 22.20 -9.44
N LYS A 777 -17.63 23.11 -8.87
CA LYS A 777 -17.99 23.73 -7.59
C LYS A 777 -19.32 24.44 -7.70
N VAL A 778 -20.14 24.36 -6.66
CA VAL A 778 -21.29 25.26 -6.47
C VAL A 778 -20.72 26.63 -6.16
N THR A 779 -21.07 27.62 -6.97
CA THR A 779 -20.59 28.99 -6.85
C THR A 779 -21.58 29.90 -6.12
N PRO A 780 -21.14 31.01 -5.48
CA PRO A 780 -22.01 31.88 -4.72
C PRO A 780 -23.21 32.45 -5.50
N ASP A 781 -23.08 32.64 -6.82
CA ASP A 781 -24.15 33.12 -7.70
C ASP A 781 -25.32 32.13 -7.86
N MET A 782 -25.10 30.87 -7.49
CA MET A 782 -26.15 29.82 -7.47
C MET A 782 -26.88 29.76 -6.13
N LEU A 783 -26.44 30.46 -5.08
CA LEU A 783 -26.89 30.32 -3.71
C LEU A 783 -27.67 31.57 -3.24
N PHE A 784 -28.83 31.30 -2.61
CA PHE A 784 -29.76 32.31 -2.17
C PHE A 784 -30.36 31.97 -0.78
N ARG A 785 -30.79 33.01 -0.02
CA ARG A 785 -31.49 32.88 1.25
C ARG A 785 -32.83 33.60 1.26
#